data_b24f7337f920b37f78c53f9cbe5f3a76
#
_entry.id   b24f7337f920b37f78c53f9cbe5f3a76
#
_cell.length_a   1.000
_cell.length_b   1.000
_cell.length_c   1.000
_cell.angle_alpha   90.00
_cell.angle_beta   90.00
_cell.angle_gamma   90.00
#
_symmetry.space_group_name_H-M   'P 1'
#
loop_
_entity.id
_entity.type
_entity.pdbx_description
1 polymer ?
#
loop_
_entity_poly.entity_id
_entity_poly.type
_entity_poly.pdbx_seq_one_letter_code
_entity_poly.pdbx_strand_id
1 'polypeptide(L)'
;MLLRAYSPAAAQWGTPPDWLILLTQAAFAAGVFVHERSRPDRLRGAEFVPLLRQLLLGPGLLAVAAAALHLLERLLLPQSSGANPLLLNTLYTINLGLFVYFLARTCYTWRSLVFFRAQPATRREWEWFELLLGATLLFRLVQGPNLHWTIFPIIAILAGLGVYLSAHQQWVAYLNRRQKWEVVFLQAAILGVMATYLVYFLHLQRAPELAGPLGQHAFLLLTGFFAGFYAVMGLLVTLFNLPTAGVFEQKREEILSMQRLAQLIQKGQTENEVYNLLFDSAVQTVEADAAWLDLAGEGPNPFLEHQGNAATRQGICQLLADYNIGHIEYLNNDLPHSAGFRALGLPYGSLIVMPLRSSKHHYGTLYLLKRFRQGFDRENLSLLQIFTSQTVLSIENLRLLEHSLQNERVKEELKIASLVQEGLIPKTLPADSWFEIRWHSLPAREVGGDFYDFLQLSSSRIAIIIGDVSGKGTTAAFHVAQMKGIFHSLMLLDRPEKGQPLQPSKFMAMANQALSHCLERSSFITASFYIIDYKERGFAFARAGHCHTLYYNAITEETFYFQTEGLGLGIIRDASYEKRIKNMYYDYNPGDVMVMYTDGIVEARNAEDEEYGEVRLRQLLARSHYLEAEELKQAIITDLEQFSRGLPPFDDQTLLVIKFKNAQPMA
;
A
#
# COMPACT_ATOMS: atom_id res chain seq x y z
N MET A 1 -7.70 19.92 -70.88
CA MET A 1 -9.14 19.84 -70.65
C MET A 1 -9.87 21.07 -71.17
N LEU A 2 -9.52 22.26 -70.75
CA LEU A 2 -10.11 23.52 -71.25
C LEU A 2 -9.96 23.68 -72.75
N LEU A 3 -8.80 23.32 -73.34
CA LEU A 3 -8.54 23.37 -74.79
C LEU A 3 -9.44 22.43 -75.63
N ARG A 4 -9.89 21.28 -75.10
CA ARG A 4 -10.84 20.39 -75.79
C ARG A 4 -12.26 20.95 -75.84
N ALA A 5 -12.62 21.82 -74.90
CA ALA A 5 -13.92 22.45 -74.83
C ALA A 5 -14.02 23.77 -75.59
N TYR A 6 -12.90 24.32 -76.06
CA TYR A 6 -12.82 25.66 -76.70
C TYR A 6 -12.86 25.65 -78.20
N SER A 7 -13.07 24.49 -78.88
CA SER A 7 -12.85 24.45 -80.29
C SER A 7 -14.10 24.32 -81.19
N PRO A 8 -14.38 25.39 -81.99
CA PRO A 8 -14.16 25.16 -83.42
C PRO A 8 -12.76 25.69 -83.94
N ALA A 9 -12.04 26.53 -83.19
CA ALA A 9 -10.70 27.00 -83.59
C ALA A 9 -9.55 26.05 -83.23
N ALA A 10 -9.74 25.11 -82.27
CA ALA A 10 -8.70 24.17 -81.85
C ALA A 10 -8.57 22.93 -82.76
N ALA A 11 -9.39 22.82 -83.77
CA ALA A 11 -9.18 21.80 -84.83
C ALA A 11 -7.83 21.93 -85.56
N GLN A 12 -7.18 23.06 -85.44
CA GLN A 12 -5.79 23.30 -85.99
C GLN A 12 -4.64 22.85 -85.04
N TRP A 13 -4.90 22.67 -83.72
CA TRP A 13 -3.88 22.35 -82.70
C TRP A 13 -4.00 20.93 -82.13
N GLY A 14 -4.57 19.99 -82.79
CA GLY A 14 -4.72 18.62 -82.31
C GLY A 14 -5.20 18.53 -80.82
N THR A 15 -6.26 17.79 -80.58
CA THR A 15 -6.70 17.56 -79.16
C THR A 15 -5.61 16.86 -78.36
N PRO A 16 -5.27 17.34 -77.15
CA PRO A 16 -4.28 16.68 -76.35
C PRO A 16 -4.67 15.19 -76.15
N PRO A 17 -3.73 14.27 -76.33
CA PRO A 17 -4.01 12.85 -76.25
C PRO A 17 -4.53 12.49 -74.82
N ASP A 18 -5.43 11.53 -74.72
CA ASP A 18 -6.09 11.14 -73.48
C ASP A 18 -5.06 10.76 -72.33
N TRP A 19 -3.93 10.17 -72.75
CA TRP A 19 -2.90 9.84 -71.80
C TRP A 19 -2.29 11.09 -71.10
N LEU A 20 -2.22 12.23 -71.78
CA LEU A 20 -1.67 13.48 -71.21
C LEU A 20 -2.62 14.08 -70.18
N ILE A 21 -3.94 13.99 -70.44
CA ILE A 21 -4.97 14.43 -69.44
C ILE A 21 -4.91 13.58 -68.19
N LEU A 22 -4.76 12.27 -68.37
CA LEU A 22 -4.66 11.32 -67.25
C LEU A 22 -3.37 11.49 -66.48
N LEU A 23 -2.25 11.75 -67.17
CA LEU A 23 -0.97 12.03 -66.52
C LEU A 23 -1.04 13.28 -65.65
N THR A 24 -1.65 14.36 -66.16
CA THR A 24 -1.81 15.59 -65.38
C THR A 24 -2.71 15.41 -64.15
N GLN A 25 -3.81 14.66 -64.31
CA GLN A 25 -4.68 14.32 -63.16
C GLN A 25 -3.96 13.42 -62.15
N ALA A 26 -3.20 12.42 -62.60
CA ALA A 26 -2.43 11.56 -61.73
C ALA A 26 -1.30 12.34 -61.03
N ALA A 27 -0.60 13.23 -61.72
CA ALA A 27 0.45 14.09 -61.14
C ALA A 27 -0.17 15.04 -60.06
N PHE A 28 -1.34 15.62 -60.36
CA PHE A 28 -2.07 16.43 -59.38
C PHE A 28 -2.45 15.64 -58.15
N ALA A 29 -3.06 14.46 -58.30
CA ALA A 29 -3.42 13.59 -57.17
C ALA A 29 -2.19 13.19 -56.36
N ALA A 30 -1.10 12.76 -57.00
CA ALA A 30 0.16 12.44 -56.36
C ALA A 30 0.69 13.64 -55.57
N GLY A 31 0.68 14.84 -56.14
CA GLY A 31 1.15 16.06 -55.47
C GLY A 31 0.37 16.39 -54.22
N VAL A 32 -0.96 16.27 -54.26
CA VAL A 32 -1.82 16.49 -53.10
C VAL A 32 -1.56 15.45 -52.01
N PHE A 33 -1.42 14.16 -52.35
CA PHE A 33 -1.14 13.12 -51.38
C PHE A 33 0.26 13.27 -50.76
N VAL A 34 1.29 13.59 -51.54
CA VAL A 34 2.63 13.86 -51.01
C VAL A 34 2.62 15.08 -50.07
N HIS A 35 1.87 16.13 -50.44
CA HIS A 35 1.74 17.31 -49.58
C HIS A 35 1.06 16.96 -48.22
N GLU A 36 -0.03 16.21 -48.22
CA GLU A 36 -0.67 15.78 -46.96
C GLU A 36 0.21 14.80 -46.19
N ARG A 37 0.98 13.94 -46.85
CA ARG A 37 1.94 13.04 -46.20
C ARG A 37 3.06 13.80 -45.46
N SER A 38 3.54 14.90 -46.02
CA SER A 38 4.62 15.70 -45.41
C SER A 38 4.19 16.53 -44.19
N ARG A 39 2.91 16.60 -43.90
CA ARG A 39 2.43 17.31 -42.70
C ARG A 39 2.78 16.53 -41.42
N PRO A 40 3.29 17.23 -40.39
CA PRO A 40 3.65 16.57 -39.13
C PRO A 40 2.43 15.88 -38.48
N ASP A 41 2.66 14.67 -37.96
CA ASP A 41 1.65 13.92 -37.21
C ASP A 41 1.11 14.75 -36.04
N ARG A 42 -0.15 15.15 -36.07
CA ARG A 42 -0.78 16.04 -35.10
C ARG A 42 -1.27 15.33 -33.83
N LEU A 43 -1.06 14.02 -33.70
CA LEU A 43 -1.41 13.23 -32.51
C LEU A 43 -0.43 13.37 -31.33
N ARG A 44 0.15 14.55 -31.13
CA ARG A 44 0.83 14.85 -29.86
C ARG A 44 -0.18 15.42 -28.86
N GLY A 45 -0.92 14.51 -28.21
CA GLY A 45 -1.97 14.83 -27.23
C GLY A 45 -3.35 14.40 -27.74
N ALA A 46 -3.95 13.45 -27.05
CA ALA A 46 -5.16 12.67 -27.36
C ALA A 46 -6.45 13.45 -27.71
N GLU A 47 -6.45 14.21 -28.81
CA GLU A 47 -7.63 14.95 -29.27
C GLU A 47 -8.15 14.39 -30.61
N PHE A 48 -8.87 13.25 -30.58
CA PHE A 48 -9.39 12.59 -31.75
C PHE A 48 -10.55 13.34 -32.39
N VAL A 49 -11.43 13.91 -31.57
CA VAL A 49 -12.65 14.62 -32.00
C VAL A 49 -12.30 15.88 -32.81
N PRO A 50 -11.39 16.76 -32.38
CA PRO A 50 -10.94 17.90 -33.19
C PRO A 50 -10.39 17.53 -34.56
N LEU A 51 -9.69 16.38 -34.70
CA LEU A 51 -9.19 15.93 -35.99
C LEU A 51 -10.31 15.61 -36.97
N LEU A 52 -11.35 14.89 -36.50
CA LEU A 52 -12.53 14.55 -37.31
C LEU A 52 -13.35 15.81 -37.63
N ARG A 53 -13.47 16.75 -36.70
CA ARG A 53 -14.17 18.03 -36.92
C ARG A 53 -13.45 18.88 -37.95
N GLN A 54 -12.14 18.97 -37.94
CA GLN A 54 -11.33 19.69 -38.94
C GLN A 54 -11.49 19.08 -40.35
N LEU A 55 -11.67 17.77 -40.46
CA LEU A 55 -11.92 17.11 -41.73
C LEU A 55 -13.23 17.54 -42.35
N LEU A 56 -14.31 17.70 -41.56
CA LEU A 56 -15.62 18.15 -42.07
C LEU A 56 -15.69 19.65 -42.32
N LEU A 57 -15.20 20.49 -41.42
CA LEU A 57 -15.32 21.95 -41.50
C LEU A 57 -14.45 22.58 -42.59
N GLY A 58 -13.41 21.91 -43.07
CA GLY A 58 -12.59 22.37 -44.17
C GLY A 58 -12.99 21.72 -45.52
N PRO A 59 -12.32 20.63 -45.92
CA PRO A 59 -12.52 19.99 -47.20
C PRO A 59 -13.96 19.50 -47.41
N GLY A 60 -14.64 19.05 -46.33
CA GLY A 60 -16.01 18.53 -46.42
C GLY A 60 -17.05 19.58 -46.82
N LEU A 61 -17.02 20.76 -46.22
CA LEU A 61 -17.95 21.85 -46.57
C LEU A 61 -17.75 22.36 -47.99
N LEU A 62 -16.50 22.52 -48.43
CA LEU A 62 -16.17 22.94 -49.78
C LEU A 62 -16.67 21.93 -50.82
N ALA A 63 -16.55 20.66 -50.49
CA ALA A 63 -17.00 19.57 -51.31
C ALA A 63 -18.53 19.55 -51.47
N VAL A 64 -19.29 19.71 -50.37
CA VAL A 64 -20.76 19.78 -50.41
C VAL A 64 -21.21 21.03 -51.16
N ALA A 65 -20.58 22.18 -50.96
CA ALA A 65 -20.90 23.42 -51.66
C ALA A 65 -20.74 23.28 -53.19
N ALA A 66 -19.64 22.66 -53.60
CA ALA A 66 -19.38 22.46 -55.03
C ALA A 66 -20.35 21.47 -55.67
N ALA A 67 -20.73 20.39 -54.97
CA ALA A 67 -21.74 19.46 -55.43
C ALA A 67 -23.15 20.11 -55.49
N ALA A 68 -23.48 20.95 -54.52
CA ALA A 68 -24.76 21.70 -54.48
C ALA A 68 -24.86 22.74 -55.63
N LEU A 69 -23.75 23.46 -55.93
CA LEU A 69 -23.73 24.39 -57.04
C LEU A 69 -24.01 23.71 -58.37
N HIS A 70 -23.43 22.52 -58.60
CA HIS A 70 -23.71 21.76 -59.83
C HIS A 70 -25.14 21.23 -59.88
N LEU A 71 -25.72 20.83 -58.74
CA LEU A 71 -27.12 20.41 -58.67
C LEU A 71 -28.04 21.59 -58.99
N LEU A 72 -27.74 22.76 -58.44
CA LEU A 72 -28.49 24.01 -58.67
C LEU A 72 -28.44 24.42 -60.18
N GLU A 73 -27.26 24.33 -60.79
CA GLU A 73 -27.11 24.61 -62.22
C GLU A 73 -28.02 23.72 -63.09
N ARG A 74 -28.10 22.42 -62.78
CA ARG A 74 -29.03 21.50 -63.49
C ARG A 74 -30.49 21.77 -63.27
N LEU A 75 -30.86 22.30 -62.12
CA LEU A 75 -32.28 22.66 -61.82
C LEU A 75 -32.68 23.96 -62.49
N LEU A 76 -31.74 24.89 -62.68
CA LEU A 76 -32.03 26.22 -63.19
C LEU A 76 -31.84 26.33 -64.72
N LEU A 77 -31.03 25.48 -65.36
CA LEU A 77 -30.82 25.47 -66.81
C LEU A 77 -31.80 24.52 -67.50
N PRO A 78 -32.61 25.02 -68.48
CA PRO A 78 -33.54 24.13 -69.22
C PRO A 78 -32.78 23.13 -70.05
N GLN A 79 -33.26 21.87 -70.09
CA GLN A 79 -32.69 20.70 -70.77
C GLN A 79 -32.62 20.82 -72.34
N SER A 80 -33.03 21.95 -72.87
CA SER A 80 -33.13 22.12 -74.36
C SER A 80 -31.91 22.79 -75.01
N SER A 81 -31.00 23.38 -74.21
CA SER A 81 -29.71 23.87 -74.72
C SER A 81 -28.64 22.98 -74.15
N GLY A 82 -27.94 22.21 -74.99
CA GLY A 82 -26.84 21.35 -74.59
C GLY A 82 -25.92 22.11 -73.64
N ALA A 83 -25.68 21.51 -72.41
CA ALA A 83 -24.85 22.14 -71.40
C ALA A 83 -23.52 22.51 -72.04
N ASN A 84 -23.05 23.75 -71.87
CA ASN A 84 -21.79 24.20 -72.44
C ASN A 84 -20.66 23.27 -71.99
N PRO A 85 -20.02 22.50 -72.91
CA PRO A 85 -19.02 21.48 -72.59
C PRO A 85 -17.87 22.05 -71.77
N LEU A 86 -17.54 23.34 -71.92
CA LEU A 86 -16.52 24.03 -71.18
C LEU A 86 -16.90 24.16 -69.71
N LEU A 87 -18.10 24.62 -69.43
CA LEU A 87 -18.59 24.81 -68.04
C LEU A 87 -18.68 23.48 -67.33
N LEU A 88 -19.22 22.43 -67.97
CA LEU A 88 -19.31 21.07 -67.41
C LEU A 88 -17.94 20.52 -67.06
N ASN A 89 -16.98 20.58 -67.95
CA ASN A 89 -15.63 20.07 -67.71
C ASN A 89 -14.87 20.91 -66.68
N THR A 90 -15.10 22.22 -66.60
CA THR A 90 -14.50 23.09 -65.58
C THR A 90 -15.03 22.76 -64.20
N LEU A 91 -16.32 22.70 -64.02
CA LEU A 91 -16.97 22.29 -62.73
C LEU A 91 -16.59 20.88 -62.31
N TYR A 92 -16.55 19.94 -63.27
CA TYR A 92 -16.09 18.57 -63.03
C TYR A 92 -14.62 18.58 -62.50
N THR A 93 -13.74 19.34 -63.16
CA THR A 93 -12.33 19.39 -62.78
C THR A 93 -12.13 20.00 -61.38
N ILE A 94 -12.89 21.06 -61.05
CA ILE A 94 -12.88 21.68 -59.71
C ILE A 94 -13.37 20.67 -58.68
N ASN A 95 -14.52 20.01 -58.91
CA ASN A 95 -15.07 19.01 -58.00
C ASN A 95 -14.14 17.81 -57.83
N LEU A 96 -13.49 17.34 -58.90
CA LEU A 96 -12.52 16.26 -58.83
C LEU A 96 -11.32 16.69 -57.97
N GLY A 97 -10.81 17.94 -58.15
CA GLY A 97 -9.72 18.47 -57.34
C GLY A 97 -10.06 18.56 -55.85
N LEU A 98 -11.28 19.04 -55.55
CA LEU A 98 -11.77 19.12 -54.17
C LEU A 98 -11.96 17.72 -53.57
N PHE A 99 -12.45 16.76 -54.33
CA PHE A 99 -12.59 15.39 -53.91
C PHE A 99 -11.24 14.72 -53.65
N VAL A 100 -10.25 14.90 -54.52
CA VAL A 100 -8.88 14.42 -54.31
C VAL A 100 -8.31 14.97 -53.01
N TYR A 101 -8.49 16.28 -52.78
CA TYR A 101 -8.03 16.90 -51.51
C TYR A 101 -8.76 16.33 -50.31
N PHE A 102 -10.08 16.15 -50.38
CA PHE A 102 -10.88 15.54 -49.29
C PHE A 102 -10.43 14.10 -49.03
N LEU A 103 -10.24 13.27 -50.06
CA LEU A 103 -9.76 11.89 -49.92
C LEU A 103 -8.35 11.83 -49.28
N ALA A 104 -7.42 12.64 -49.79
CA ALA A 104 -6.06 12.70 -49.25
C ALA A 104 -6.07 13.06 -47.78
N ARG A 105 -6.86 14.10 -47.41
CA ARG A 105 -6.98 14.56 -46.03
C ARG A 105 -7.62 13.48 -45.13
N THR A 106 -8.65 12.80 -45.64
CA THR A 106 -9.30 11.69 -44.94
C THR A 106 -8.34 10.52 -44.71
N CYS A 107 -7.64 10.09 -45.76
CA CYS A 107 -6.69 9.00 -45.72
C CYS A 107 -5.59 9.23 -44.65
N TYR A 108 -4.98 10.43 -44.61
CA TYR A 108 -3.97 10.75 -43.62
C TYR A 108 -4.52 11.02 -42.21
N THR A 109 -5.78 11.43 -42.10
CA THR A 109 -6.48 11.44 -40.79
C THR A 109 -6.66 10.00 -40.26
N TRP A 110 -7.14 9.07 -41.14
CA TRP A 110 -7.24 7.66 -40.77
C TRP A 110 -5.89 7.02 -40.45
N ARG A 111 -4.85 7.33 -41.20
CA ARG A 111 -3.46 6.93 -40.89
C ARG A 111 -3.09 7.31 -39.45
N SER A 112 -3.35 8.53 -39.05
CA SER A 112 -3.05 9.00 -37.70
C SER A 112 -3.82 8.20 -36.62
N LEU A 113 -5.09 7.87 -36.90
CA LEU A 113 -5.91 7.04 -35.99
C LEU A 113 -5.45 5.57 -35.94
N VAL A 114 -5.08 4.98 -37.10
CA VAL A 114 -4.52 3.62 -37.18
C VAL A 114 -3.19 3.54 -36.42
N PHE A 115 -2.37 4.59 -36.47
CA PHE A 115 -1.07 4.64 -35.80
C PHE A 115 -1.17 4.89 -34.30
N PHE A 116 -2.34 5.16 -33.78
CA PHE A 116 -2.53 5.31 -32.36
C PHE A 116 -2.26 3.98 -31.65
N ARG A 117 -1.17 3.94 -30.86
CA ARG A 117 -0.65 2.74 -30.17
C ARG A 117 -0.40 1.53 -31.09
N ALA A 118 -0.11 1.78 -32.38
CA ALA A 118 0.14 0.71 -33.33
C ALA A 118 1.48 0.00 -33.03
N GLN A 119 1.48 -1.31 -33.26
CA GLN A 119 2.71 -2.12 -33.28
C GLN A 119 3.60 -1.75 -34.47
N PRO A 120 4.92 -2.00 -34.40
CA PRO A 120 5.83 -1.76 -35.53
C PRO A 120 5.43 -2.49 -36.84
N ALA A 121 4.73 -3.63 -36.69
CA ALA A 121 4.20 -4.38 -37.82
C ALA A 121 3.14 -3.59 -38.60
N THR A 122 2.15 -3.01 -37.90
CA THR A 122 1.05 -2.22 -38.50
C THR A 122 1.59 -0.99 -39.27
N ARG A 123 2.68 -0.38 -38.80
CA ARG A 123 3.32 0.72 -39.54
C ARG A 123 3.92 0.26 -40.87
N ARG A 124 4.59 -0.90 -40.91
CA ARG A 124 5.11 -1.50 -42.16
C ARG A 124 3.99 -1.90 -43.11
N GLU A 125 2.89 -2.47 -42.56
CA GLU A 125 1.71 -2.83 -43.37
C GLU A 125 1.08 -1.59 -44.01
N TRP A 126 1.00 -0.47 -43.31
CA TRP A 126 0.56 0.81 -43.85
C TRP A 126 1.50 1.32 -44.94
N GLU A 127 2.82 1.23 -44.79
CA GLU A 127 3.79 1.64 -45.78
C GLU A 127 3.65 0.83 -47.08
N TRP A 128 3.43 -0.49 -46.98
CA TRP A 128 3.11 -1.34 -48.10
C TRP A 128 1.78 -0.96 -48.76
N PHE A 129 0.74 -0.70 -47.99
CA PHE A 129 -0.54 -0.24 -48.49
C PHE A 129 -0.40 1.06 -49.29
N GLU A 130 0.31 2.04 -48.75
CA GLU A 130 0.57 3.35 -49.41
C GLU A 130 1.39 3.22 -50.69
N LEU A 131 2.41 2.37 -50.68
CA LEU A 131 3.26 2.10 -51.84
C LEU A 131 2.46 1.42 -52.96
N LEU A 132 1.73 0.37 -52.65
CA LEU A 132 0.91 -0.34 -53.63
C LEU A 132 -0.24 0.54 -54.13
N LEU A 133 -0.86 1.32 -53.28
CA LEU A 133 -1.89 2.28 -53.67
C LEU A 133 -1.29 3.33 -54.64
N GLY A 134 -0.12 3.87 -54.35
CA GLY A 134 0.59 4.79 -55.27
C GLY A 134 0.90 4.17 -56.62
N ALA A 135 1.27 2.89 -56.64
CA ALA A 135 1.51 2.17 -57.90
C ALA A 135 0.31 2.13 -58.84
N THR A 136 -0.92 2.16 -58.25
CA THR A 136 -2.16 2.18 -59.05
C THR A 136 -2.35 3.45 -59.89
N LEU A 137 -1.66 4.54 -59.59
CA LEU A 137 -1.61 5.74 -60.42
C LEU A 137 -1.04 5.46 -61.82
N LEU A 138 -0.13 4.48 -61.90
CA LEU A 138 0.55 4.12 -63.15
C LEU A 138 -0.21 3.08 -63.99
N PHE A 139 -1.23 2.39 -63.44
CA PHE A 139 -1.90 1.30 -64.11
C PHE A 139 -2.44 1.64 -65.48
N ARG A 140 -2.82 2.89 -65.70
CA ARG A 140 -3.41 3.31 -66.99
C ARG A 140 -2.36 3.73 -68.01
N LEU A 141 -1.13 4.03 -67.60
CA LEU A 141 -0.04 4.31 -68.53
C LEU A 141 0.46 3.04 -69.23
N VAL A 142 0.17 1.86 -68.67
CA VAL A 142 0.65 0.53 -69.09
C VAL A 142 -0.43 -0.25 -69.88
N GLN A 143 -1.49 0.35 -70.40
CA GLN A 143 -2.62 -0.36 -71.02
C GLN A 143 -2.24 -1.17 -72.28
N GLY A 144 -2.38 -2.50 -72.20
CA GLY A 144 -2.47 -3.46 -73.30
C GLY A 144 -3.80 -4.26 -73.23
N PRO A 145 -4.26 -4.87 -74.32
CA PRO A 145 -5.60 -5.52 -74.39
C PRO A 145 -5.82 -6.69 -73.40
N ASN A 146 -4.76 -7.25 -72.84
CA ASN A 146 -4.83 -8.41 -71.89
C ASN A 146 -4.52 -8.05 -70.42
N LEU A 147 -4.42 -6.77 -70.03
CA LEU A 147 -3.90 -6.33 -68.77
C LEU A 147 -4.96 -6.44 -67.63
N HIS A 148 -6.23 -6.60 -67.94
CA HIS A 148 -7.31 -6.67 -66.94
C HIS A 148 -7.12 -7.82 -65.92
N TRP A 149 -6.67 -8.98 -66.38
CA TRP A 149 -6.46 -10.15 -65.53
C TRP A 149 -5.25 -10.02 -64.57
N THR A 150 -4.24 -9.24 -64.93
CA THR A 150 -3.03 -9.04 -64.09
C THR A 150 -3.21 -7.96 -63.05
N ILE A 151 -4.12 -6.99 -63.27
CA ILE A 151 -4.39 -5.89 -62.32
C ILE A 151 -5.40 -6.33 -61.24
N PHE A 152 -6.33 -7.23 -61.57
CA PHE A 152 -7.34 -7.67 -60.63
C PHE A 152 -6.78 -8.24 -59.31
N PRO A 153 -5.73 -9.08 -59.24
CA PRO A 153 -5.13 -9.56 -57.99
C PRO A 153 -4.58 -8.43 -57.13
N ILE A 154 -3.95 -7.42 -57.75
CA ILE A 154 -3.38 -6.29 -57.03
C ILE A 154 -4.49 -5.45 -56.39
N ILE A 155 -5.58 -5.21 -57.12
CA ILE A 155 -6.75 -4.51 -56.58
C ILE A 155 -7.38 -5.32 -55.43
N ALA A 156 -7.47 -6.63 -55.55
CA ALA A 156 -8.01 -7.49 -54.51
C ALA A 156 -7.16 -7.50 -53.26
N ILE A 157 -5.81 -7.56 -53.41
CA ILE A 157 -4.86 -7.48 -52.31
C ILE A 157 -4.96 -6.12 -51.59
N LEU A 158 -5.03 -5.03 -52.37
CA LEU A 158 -5.14 -3.67 -51.81
C LEU A 158 -6.49 -3.49 -51.11
N ALA A 159 -7.58 -3.98 -51.64
CA ALA A 159 -8.89 -3.92 -50.97
C ALA A 159 -8.86 -4.73 -49.64
N GLY A 160 -8.29 -5.95 -49.68
CA GLY A 160 -8.12 -6.78 -48.50
C GLY A 160 -7.26 -6.13 -47.42
N LEU A 161 -6.13 -5.54 -47.80
CA LEU A 161 -5.26 -4.80 -46.88
C LEU A 161 -5.94 -3.55 -46.31
N GLY A 162 -6.74 -2.86 -47.13
CA GLY A 162 -7.56 -1.73 -46.71
C GLY A 162 -8.63 -2.13 -45.70
N VAL A 163 -9.28 -3.26 -45.87
CA VAL A 163 -10.25 -3.84 -44.91
C VAL A 163 -9.54 -4.20 -43.59
N TYR A 164 -8.40 -4.87 -43.66
CA TYR A 164 -7.58 -5.23 -42.50
C TYR A 164 -7.17 -4.00 -41.70
N LEU A 165 -6.62 -2.98 -42.35
CA LEU A 165 -6.21 -1.73 -41.70
C LEU A 165 -7.41 -0.99 -41.09
N SER A 166 -8.60 -1.12 -41.66
CA SER A 166 -9.84 -0.51 -41.15
C SER A 166 -10.32 -1.15 -39.84
N ALA A 167 -9.87 -2.35 -39.50
CA ALA A 167 -10.16 -2.99 -38.22
C ALA A 167 -9.42 -2.34 -37.03
N HIS A 168 -8.39 -1.52 -37.29
CA HIS A 168 -7.60 -0.85 -36.25
C HIS A 168 -8.31 0.40 -35.73
N GLN A 169 -9.33 0.18 -34.86
CA GLN A 169 -10.18 1.21 -34.26
C GLN A 169 -9.92 1.37 -32.74
N GLN A 170 -8.70 1.08 -32.27
CA GLN A 170 -8.34 1.09 -30.84
C GLN A 170 -8.59 2.44 -30.15
N TRP A 171 -8.52 3.53 -30.88
CA TRP A 171 -8.75 4.89 -30.37
C TRP A 171 -10.17 5.10 -29.84
N VAL A 172 -11.16 4.35 -30.30
CA VAL A 172 -12.57 4.44 -29.88
C VAL A 172 -12.73 4.09 -28.40
N ALA A 173 -11.89 3.20 -27.85
CA ALA A 173 -11.92 2.81 -26.47
C ALA A 173 -11.56 3.96 -25.50
N TYR A 174 -10.85 4.98 -25.98
CA TYR A 174 -10.39 6.13 -25.17
C TYR A 174 -11.35 7.32 -25.22
N LEU A 175 -12.48 7.21 -25.90
CA LEU A 175 -13.50 8.25 -25.97
C LEU A 175 -14.49 8.11 -24.81
N ASN A 176 -14.82 9.24 -24.17
CA ASN A 176 -15.92 9.30 -23.21
C ASN A 176 -17.29 9.24 -23.92
N ARG A 177 -18.37 9.05 -23.17
CA ARG A 177 -19.74 8.89 -23.73
C ARG A 177 -20.17 10.05 -24.64
N ARG A 178 -19.89 11.30 -24.25
CA ARG A 178 -20.22 12.50 -25.04
C ARG A 178 -19.42 12.54 -26.35
N GLN A 179 -18.13 12.26 -26.27
CA GLN A 179 -17.24 12.21 -27.43
C GLN A 179 -17.63 11.08 -28.41
N LYS A 180 -18.07 9.92 -27.92
CA LYS A 180 -18.56 8.84 -28.77
C LYS A 180 -19.79 9.24 -29.62
N TRP A 181 -20.76 9.93 -29.02
CA TRP A 181 -21.87 10.47 -29.78
C TRP A 181 -21.42 11.51 -30.82
N GLU A 182 -20.52 12.41 -30.45
CA GLU A 182 -19.97 13.39 -31.40
C GLU A 182 -19.26 12.69 -32.56
N VAL A 183 -18.45 11.67 -32.31
CA VAL A 183 -17.76 10.86 -33.33
C VAL A 183 -18.76 10.14 -34.23
N VAL A 184 -19.84 9.58 -33.70
CA VAL A 184 -20.91 8.95 -34.50
C VAL A 184 -21.49 9.96 -35.53
N PHE A 185 -21.83 11.18 -35.09
CA PHE A 185 -22.33 12.23 -35.97
C PHE A 185 -21.26 12.68 -36.98
N LEU A 186 -20.01 12.82 -36.58
CA LEU A 186 -18.93 13.22 -37.49
C LEU A 186 -18.65 12.14 -38.56
N GLN A 187 -18.60 10.87 -38.18
CA GLN A 187 -18.40 9.77 -39.13
C GLN A 187 -19.58 9.63 -40.06
N ALA A 188 -20.82 9.74 -39.59
CA ALA A 188 -22.03 9.74 -40.44
C ALA A 188 -21.97 10.92 -41.43
N ALA A 189 -21.54 12.10 -41.01
CA ALA A 189 -21.40 13.26 -41.89
C ALA A 189 -20.30 13.05 -42.96
N ILE A 190 -19.16 12.45 -42.60
CA ILE A 190 -18.08 12.08 -43.53
C ILE A 190 -18.63 11.11 -44.59
N LEU A 191 -19.38 10.08 -44.19
CA LEU A 191 -20.02 9.14 -45.08
C LEU A 191 -21.05 9.84 -45.99
N GLY A 192 -21.82 10.80 -45.48
CA GLY A 192 -22.75 11.62 -46.22
C GLY A 192 -22.06 12.43 -47.33
N VAL A 193 -20.91 13.08 -46.99
CA VAL A 193 -20.08 13.78 -47.99
C VAL A 193 -19.57 12.83 -49.06
N MET A 194 -19.06 11.65 -48.68
CA MET A 194 -18.61 10.65 -49.64
C MET A 194 -19.75 10.13 -50.55
N ALA A 195 -20.91 9.87 -49.97
CA ALA A 195 -22.08 9.47 -50.73
C ALA A 195 -22.51 10.54 -51.74
N THR A 196 -22.49 11.82 -51.34
CA THR A 196 -22.80 12.95 -52.24
C THR A 196 -21.84 13.00 -53.45
N TYR A 197 -20.57 12.81 -53.22
CA TYR A 197 -19.60 12.74 -54.29
C TYR A 197 -19.77 11.51 -55.17
N LEU A 198 -20.04 10.35 -54.59
CA LEU A 198 -20.31 9.13 -55.34
C LEU A 198 -21.50 9.28 -56.28
N VAL A 199 -22.59 9.80 -55.77
CA VAL A 199 -23.79 10.08 -56.58
C VAL A 199 -23.48 11.08 -57.68
N TYR A 200 -22.79 12.17 -57.38
CA TYR A 200 -22.37 13.18 -58.37
C TYR A 200 -21.54 12.58 -59.52
N PHE A 201 -20.47 11.83 -59.16
CA PHE A 201 -19.58 11.26 -60.19
C PHE A 201 -20.24 10.12 -60.97
N LEU A 202 -21.07 9.27 -60.35
CA LEU A 202 -21.81 8.23 -61.05
C LEU A 202 -22.79 8.82 -62.07
N HIS A 203 -23.41 9.91 -61.74
CA HIS A 203 -24.34 10.59 -62.65
C HIS A 203 -23.63 11.19 -63.84
N LEU A 204 -22.45 11.83 -63.64
CA LEU A 204 -21.66 12.43 -64.71
C LEU A 204 -20.93 11.39 -65.60
N GLN A 205 -20.70 10.18 -65.10
CA GLN A 205 -20.03 9.11 -65.85
C GLN A 205 -20.71 8.77 -67.18
N ARG A 206 -22.00 9.12 -67.33
CA ARG A 206 -22.83 8.88 -68.52
C ARG A 206 -22.75 9.99 -69.57
N ALA A 207 -22.08 11.11 -69.24
CA ALA A 207 -21.95 12.23 -70.15
C ALA A 207 -20.78 11.97 -71.18
N PRO A 208 -21.10 11.89 -72.47
CA PRO A 208 -20.10 11.52 -73.51
C PRO A 208 -19.01 12.57 -73.70
N GLU A 209 -19.25 13.80 -73.25
CA GLU A 209 -18.36 14.93 -73.45
C GLU A 209 -17.32 15.09 -72.30
N LEU A 210 -17.29 14.14 -71.32
CA LEU A 210 -16.47 14.26 -70.14
C LEU A 210 -15.06 13.70 -70.40
N ALA A 211 -14.06 14.55 -70.14
CA ALA A 211 -12.66 14.15 -70.31
C ALA A 211 -12.12 13.53 -69.00
N GLY A 212 -11.93 12.20 -69.00
CA GLY A 212 -11.33 11.46 -67.91
C GLY A 212 -12.30 11.18 -66.74
N PRO A 213 -13.37 10.38 -66.92
CA PRO A 213 -14.31 10.04 -65.86
C PRO A 213 -13.68 9.31 -64.68
N LEU A 214 -14.18 9.52 -63.44
CA LEU A 214 -13.64 8.96 -62.21
C LEU A 214 -13.48 7.42 -62.26
N GLY A 215 -14.36 6.71 -62.95
CA GLY A 215 -14.28 5.25 -63.11
C GLY A 215 -12.99 4.76 -63.79
N GLN A 216 -12.21 5.65 -64.40
CA GLN A 216 -10.92 5.37 -65.00
C GLN A 216 -9.73 5.56 -64.03
N HIS A 217 -9.95 6.08 -62.82
CA HIS A 217 -8.90 6.33 -61.81
C HIS A 217 -8.93 5.29 -60.68
N ALA A 218 -8.30 4.14 -60.89
CA ALA A 218 -8.23 3.06 -59.89
C ALA A 218 -7.72 3.55 -58.54
N PHE A 219 -6.73 4.44 -58.51
CA PHE A 219 -6.17 5.07 -57.33
C PHE A 219 -7.25 5.78 -56.49
N LEU A 220 -8.08 6.63 -57.09
CA LEU A 220 -9.11 7.39 -56.39
C LEU A 220 -10.26 6.50 -55.92
N LEU A 221 -10.62 5.48 -56.71
CA LEU A 221 -11.65 4.51 -56.32
C LEU A 221 -11.24 3.66 -55.12
N LEU A 222 -9.98 3.16 -55.10
CA LEU A 222 -9.47 2.36 -53.99
C LEU A 222 -9.25 3.20 -52.75
N THR A 223 -8.75 4.43 -52.90
CA THR A 223 -8.64 5.36 -51.76
C THR A 223 -10.01 5.70 -51.19
N GLY A 224 -10.98 5.96 -52.04
CA GLY A 224 -12.37 6.22 -51.62
C GLY A 224 -12.99 5.01 -50.93
N PHE A 225 -12.79 3.79 -51.45
CA PHE A 225 -13.24 2.54 -50.82
C PHE A 225 -12.64 2.41 -49.45
N PHE A 226 -11.29 2.54 -49.29
CA PHE A 226 -10.63 2.48 -47.97
C PHE A 226 -11.19 3.54 -47.00
N ALA A 227 -11.27 4.80 -47.46
CA ALA A 227 -11.75 5.90 -46.61
C ALA A 227 -13.21 5.68 -46.14
N GLY A 228 -14.07 5.21 -47.01
CA GLY A 228 -15.44 4.91 -46.67
C GLY A 228 -15.58 3.70 -45.77
N PHE A 229 -14.85 2.63 -46.08
CA PHE A 229 -14.89 1.41 -45.27
C PHE A 229 -14.35 1.65 -43.86
N TYR A 230 -13.26 2.42 -43.70
CA TYR A 230 -12.76 2.81 -42.40
C TYR A 230 -13.77 3.62 -41.60
N ALA A 231 -14.48 4.57 -42.24
CA ALA A 231 -15.52 5.36 -41.59
C ALA A 231 -16.72 4.48 -41.15
N VAL A 232 -17.16 3.52 -41.98
CA VAL A 232 -18.23 2.56 -41.64
C VAL A 232 -17.81 1.70 -40.45
N MET A 233 -16.61 1.12 -40.49
CA MET A 233 -16.09 0.31 -39.38
C MET A 233 -15.94 1.13 -38.10
N GLY A 234 -15.43 2.36 -38.16
CA GLY A 234 -15.34 3.27 -37.03
C GLY A 234 -16.72 3.61 -36.44
N LEU A 235 -17.73 3.87 -37.29
CA LEU A 235 -19.12 4.10 -36.91
C LEU A 235 -19.71 2.90 -36.16
N LEU A 236 -19.56 1.70 -36.72
CA LEU A 236 -20.03 0.46 -36.11
C LEU A 236 -19.34 0.20 -34.77
N VAL A 237 -18.04 0.25 -34.74
CA VAL A 237 -17.26 0.05 -33.49
C VAL A 237 -17.65 1.07 -32.41
N THR A 238 -17.86 2.34 -32.79
CA THR A 238 -18.31 3.38 -31.85
C THR A 238 -19.70 3.11 -31.33
N LEU A 239 -20.64 2.71 -32.18
CA LEU A 239 -22.02 2.34 -31.81
C LEU A 239 -22.06 1.12 -30.87
N PHE A 240 -21.28 0.07 -31.16
CA PHE A 240 -21.20 -1.12 -30.31
C PHE A 240 -20.51 -0.82 -28.96
N ASN A 241 -19.61 0.16 -28.90
CA ASN A 241 -18.95 0.57 -27.68
C ASN A 241 -19.70 1.66 -26.87
N LEU A 242 -20.81 2.17 -27.35
CA LEU A 242 -21.63 3.15 -26.63
C LEU A 242 -22.17 2.62 -25.29
N PRO A 243 -22.75 1.41 -25.20
CA PRO A 243 -23.28 0.85 -23.96
C PRO A 243 -22.20 0.62 -22.90
N THR A 244 -20.98 0.27 -23.32
CA THR A 244 -19.86 -0.06 -22.41
C THR A 244 -19.15 1.16 -21.83
N ALA A 245 -19.38 2.36 -22.34
CA ALA A 245 -18.74 3.60 -21.86
C ALA A 245 -19.16 3.97 -20.44
N GLY A 246 -20.42 3.71 -20.05
CA GLY A 246 -20.92 3.95 -18.69
C GLY A 246 -20.22 3.10 -17.65
N VAL A 247 -20.01 1.82 -17.95
CA VAL A 247 -19.34 0.85 -17.07
C VAL A 247 -17.87 1.23 -16.83
N PHE A 248 -17.21 1.79 -17.83
CA PHE A 248 -15.81 2.22 -17.70
C PHE A 248 -15.64 3.48 -16.86
N GLU A 249 -16.52 4.46 -17.02
CA GLU A 249 -16.51 5.70 -16.20
C GLU A 249 -16.79 5.37 -14.73
N GLN A 250 -17.76 4.50 -14.49
CA GLN A 250 -18.13 4.06 -13.15
C GLN A 250 -16.99 3.29 -12.44
N LYS A 251 -16.35 2.32 -13.12
CA LYS A 251 -15.15 1.64 -12.60
C LYS A 251 -13.98 2.58 -12.36
N ARG A 252 -13.84 3.63 -13.13
CA ARG A 252 -12.78 4.63 -12.94
C ARG A 252 -13.03 5.48 -11.69
N GLU A 253 -14.26 5.87 -11.41
CA GLU A 253 -14.61 6.59 -10.19
C GLU A 253 -14.42 5.72 -8.95
N GLU A 254 -14.77 4.44 -9.05
CA GLU A 254 -14.53 3.43 -8.02
C GLU A 254 -13.04 3.31 -7.68
N ILE A 255 -12.18 3.17 -8.70
CA ILE A 255 -10.71 3.11 -8.53
C ILE A 255 -10.17 4.42 -7.93
N LEU A 256 -10.68 5.57 -8.35
CA LEU A 256 -10.23 6.87 -7.83
C LEU A 256 -10.62 7.06 -6.36
N SER A 257 -11.80 6.60 -5.94
CA SER A 257 -12.22 6.65 -4.53
C SER A 257 -11.40 5.70 -3.66
N MET A 258 -11.08 4.49 -4.16
CA MET A 258 -10.14 3.56 -3.50
C MET A 258 -8.74 4.17 -3.36
N GLN A 259 -8.23 4.84 -4.40
CA GLN A 259 -6.94 5.51 -4.34
C GLN A 259 -6.93 6.66 -3.32
N ARG A 260 -8.01 7.42 -3.21
CA ARG A 260 -8.15 8.47 -2.19
C ARG A 260 -8.13 7.89 -0.79
N LEU A 261 -8.88 6.82 -0.51
CA LEU A 261 -8.86 6.11 0.78
C LEU A 261 -7.44 5.64 1.13
N ALA A 262 -6.75 4.99 0.19
CA ALA A 262 -5.37 4.54 0.38
C ALA A 262 -4.40 5.72 0.64
N GLN A 263 -4.56 6.85 -0.05
CA GLN A 263 -3.75 8.05 0.17
C GLN A 263 -3.99 8.71 1.53
N LEU A 264 -5.23 8.67 2.05
CA LEU A 264 -5.56 9.18 3.39
C LEU A 264 -4.82 8.39 4.48
N ILE A 265 -4.76 7.08 4.34
CA ILE A 265 -4.01 6.21 5.26
C ILE A 265 -2.51 6.53 5.23
N GLN A 266 -1.93 6.68 4.04
CA GLN A 266 -0.50 7.01 3.88
C GLN A 266 -0.11 8.37 4.47
N LYS A 267 -1.06 9.31 4.57
CA LYS A 267 -0.84 10.64 5.16
C LYS A 267 -1.01 10.69 6.68
N GLY A 268 -1.27 9.57 7.33
CA GLY A 268 -1.47 9.49 8.78
C GLY A 268 -2.72 10.22 9.27
N GLN A 269 -3.78 10.17 8.51
CA GLN A 269 -5.05 10.84 8.84
C GLN A 269 -5.85 10.05 9.87
N THR A 270 -6.82 10.69 10.49
CA THR A 270 -7.59 10.16 11.62
C THR A 270 -8.73 9.23 11.19
N GLU A 271 -9.21 8.35 12.10
CA GLU A 271 -10.40 7.52 11.86
C GLU A 271 -11.61 8.37 11.42
N ASN A 272 -11.79 9.56 12.00
CA ASN A 272 -12.89 10.45 11.67
C ASN A 272 -12.88 10.90 10.22
N GLU A 273 -11.72 11.17 9.64
CA GLU A 273 -11.60 11.54 8.23
C GLU A 273 -11.92 10.37 7.31
N VAL A 274 -11.59 9.14 7.70
CA VAL A 274 -11.94 7.94 6.96
C VAL A 274 -13.47 7.73 6.95
N TYR A 275 -14.13 7.94 8.09
CA TYR A 275 -15.60 7.88 8.16
C TYR A 275 -16.28 8.96 7.34
N ASN A 276 -15.78 10.21 7.38
CA ASN A 276 -16.30 11.31 6.57
C ASN A 276 -16.19 10.99 5.09
N LEU A 277 -15.03 10.47 4.64
CA LEU A 277 -14.83 10.11 3.25
C LEU A 277 -15.76 8.99 2.79
N LEU A 278 -15.96 7.95 3.62
CA LEU A 278 -16.94 6.89 3.36
C LEU A 278 -18.32 7.50 3.16
N PHE A 279 -18.74 8.33 4.11
CA PHE A 279 -20.08 8.90 4.15
C PHE A 279 -20.35 9.76 2.91
N ASP A 280 -19.47 10.71 2.61
CA ASP A 280 -19.59 11.59 1.45
C ASP A 280 -19.56 10.82 0.14
N SER A 281 -18.64 9.84 0.01
CA SER A 281 -18.55 8.99 -1.18
C SER A 281 -19.80 8.13 -1.37
N ALA A 282 -20.32 7.55 -0.29
CA ALA A 282 -21.53 6.74 -0.35
C ALA A 282 -22.75 7.58 -0.74
N VAL A 283 -22.96 8.75 -0.11
CA VAL A 283 -24.08 9.65 -0.41
C VAL A 283 -24.05 10.11 -1.85
N GLN A 284 -22.87 10.53 -2.35
CA GLN A 284 -22.72 11.03 -3.73
C GLN A 284 -22.87 9.93 -4.77
N THR A 285 -22.27 8.76 -4.54
CA THR A 285 -22.26 7.66 -5.53
C THR A 285 -23.65 7.07 -5.75
N VAL A 286 -24.43 6.92 -4.67
CA VAL A 286 -25.78 6.39 -4.80
C VAL A 286 -26.85 7.48 -4.91
N GLU A 287 -26.47 8.77 -4.88
CA GLU A 287 -27.38 9.91 -4.89
C GLU A 287 -28.50 9.77 -3.85
N ALA A 288 -28.09 9.55 -2.58
CA ALA A 288 -29.03 9.35 -1.50
C ALA A 288 -29.76 10.65 -1.12
N ASP A 289 -31.08 10.59 -0.96
CA ASP A 289 -31.89 11.72 -0.50
C ASP A 289 -31.75 11.98 1.01
N ALA A 290 -31.44 10.94 1.79
CA ALA A 290 -31.08 11.05 3.19
C ALA A 290 -30.12 9.92 3.57
N ALA A 291 -29.21 10.19 4.51
CA ALA A 291 -28.24 9.23 5.00
C ALA A 291 -27.81 9.54 6.43
N TRP A 292 -27.37 8.53 7.16
CA TRP A 292 -26.65 8.71 8.44
C TRP A 292 -25.70 7.55 8.70
N LEU A 293 -24.69 7.82 9.51
CA LEU A 293 -23.72 6.85 9.98
C LEU A 293 -23.77 6.80 11.52
N ASP A 294 -24.08 5.64 12.07
CA ASP A 294 -24.01 5.38 13.50
C ASP A 294 -22.73 4.59 13.80
N LEU A 295 -21.93 5.04 14.76
CA LEU A 295 -20.75 4.33 15.22
C LEU A 295 -21.07 3.45 16.44
N ALA A 296 -20.44 2.29 16.51
CA ALA A 296 -20.63 1.37 17.63
C ALA A 296 -20.05 1.95 18.93
N GLY A 297 -20.87 2.04 19.96
CA GLY A 297 -20.46 2.55 21.29
C GLY A 297 -20.66 4.05 21.48
N GLU A 298 -21.06 4.80 20.46
CA GLU A 298 -21.48 6.19 20.58
C GLU A 298 -22.96 6.31 20.96
N GLY A 299 -23.37 7.47 21.46
CA GLY A 299 -24.73 7.72 21.96
C GLY A 299 -25.80 7.71 20.85
N PRO A 300 -27.05 8.08 21.17
CA PRO A 300 -28.20 7.95 20.27
C PRO A 300 -28.17 8.91 19.07
N ASN A 301 -27.22 9.83 18.99
CA ASN A 301 -27.04 10.73 17.85
C ASN A 301 -26.13 10.10 16.82
N PRO A 302 -26.42 10.27 15.51
CA PRO A 302 -25.54 9.78 14.46
C PRO A 302 -24.22 10.53 14.47
N PHE A 303 -23.15 9.83 14.11
CA PHE A 303 -21.85 10.45 13.92
C PHE A 303 -21.85 11.40 12.73
N LEU A 304 -22.50 10.99 11.61
CA LEU A 304 -22.69 11.82 10.41
C LEU A 304 -24.12 11.73 9.94
N GLU A 305 -24.68 12.84 9.44
CA GLU A 305 -26.06 12.89 8.94
C GLU A 305 -26.16 13.81 7.70
N HIS A 306 -26.88 13.34 6.67
CA HIS A 306 -27.22 14.09 5.46
C HIS A 306 -28.74 14.13 5.28
N GLN A 307 -29.36 15.32 5.31
CA GLN A 307 -30.78 15.58 5.07
C GLN A 307 -31.75 14.64 5.86
N GLY A 308 -31.28 14.11 6.99
CA GLY A 308 -32.06 13.22 7.84
C GLY A 308 -33.05 13.96 8.74
N ASN A 309 -34.08 13.23 9.21
CA ASN A 309 -35.01 13.69 10.25
C ASN A 309 -34.88 12.74 11.44
N ALA A 310 -34.65 13.28 12.64
CA ALA A 310 -34.46 12.51 13.87
C ALA A 310 -35.60 11.52 14.15
N ALA A 311 -36.85 11.91 13.88
CA ALA A 311 -38.02 11.02 14.07
C ALA A 311 -38.00 9.84 13.07
N THR A 312 -37.64 10.10 11.82
CA THR A 312 -37.51 9.06 10.76
C THR A 312 -36.40 8.08 11.12
N ARG A 313 -35.22 8.61 11.51
CA ARG A 313 -34.09 7.80 11.93
C ARG A 313 -34.43 6.90 13.11
N GLN A 314 -34.99 7.49 14.18
CA GLN A 314 -35.34 6.73 15.37
C GLN A 314 -36.36 5.62 15.10
N GLY A 315 -37.38 5.89 14.27
CA GLY A 315 -38.36 4.90 13.86
C GLY A 315 -37.75 3.75 13.04
N ILE A 316 -36.85 4.08 12.10
CA ILE A 316 -36.16 3.06 11.27
C ILE A 316 -35.21 2.23 12.13
N CYS A 317 -34.37 2.85 12.96
CA CYS A 317 -33.42 2.14 13.82
C CYS A 317 -34.12 1.22 14.82
N GLN A 318 -35.23 1.67 15.42
CA GLN A 318 -36.03 0.84 16.35
C GLN A 318 -36.63 -0.35 15.63
N LEU A 319 -37.22 -0.16 14.46
CA LEU A 319 -37.81 -1.24 13.67
C LEU A 319 -36.74 -2.27 13.21
N LEU A 320 -35.56 -1.81 12.79
CA LEU A 320 -34.47 -2.69 12.39
C LEU A 320 -33.88 -3.46 13.58
N ALA A 321 -33.85 -2.86 14.76
CA ALA A 321 -33.44 -3.53 16.00
C ALA A 321 -34.43 -4.64 16.37
N ASP A 322 -35.76 -4.38 16.27
CA ASP A 322 -36.80 -5.38 16.53
C ASP A 322 -36.70 -6.61 15.61
N TYR A 323 -36.24 -6.41 14.40
CA TYR A 323 -35.99 -7.49 13.42
C TYR A 323 -34.57 -8.05 13.43
N ASN A 324 -33.70 -7.55 14.32
CA ASN A 324 -32.28 -7.91 14.40
C ASN A 324 -31.51 -7.71 13.08
N ILE A 325 -31.88 -6.70 12.31
CA ILE A 325 -31.32 -6.41 10.96
C ILE A 325 -30.18 -5.39 11.03
N GLY A 326 -30.04 -4.64 12.13
CA GLY A 326 -29.04 -3.56 12.26
C GLY A 326 -27.57 -3.99 12.11
N HIS A 327 -27.29 -5.30 12.10
CA HIS A 327 -25.93 -5.86 11.93
C HIS A 327 -25.74 -6.65 10.64
N ILE A 328 -26.73 -6.63 9.73
CA ILE A 328 -26.70 -7.36 8.46
C ILE A 328 -26.89 -6.38 7.31
N GLU A 329 -26.32 -6.68 6.16
CA GLU A 329 -26.63 -5.97 4.94
C GLU A 329 -28.11 -6.13 4.59
N TYR A 330 -28.81 -5.03 4.44
CA TYR A 330 -30.24 -5.04 4.15
C TYR A 330 -30.59 -4.05 3.06
N LEU A 331 -31.33 -4.53 2.06
CA LEU A 331 -31.89 -3.74 0.98
C LEU A 331 -33.39 -3.87 0.96
N ASN A 332 -34.11 -2.76 1.05
CA ASN A 332 -35.53 -2.69 0.85
C ASN A 332 -35.89 -1.63 -0.18
N ASN A 333 -36.38 -2.05 -1.34
CA ASN A 333 -36.73 -1.19 -2.47
C ASN A 333 -38.20 -0.82 -2.53
N ASP A 334 -39.02 -1.23 -1.56
CA ASP A 334 -40.45 -0.94 -1.48
C ASP A 334 -40.92 -0.72 -0.02
N LEU A 335 -40.41 0.29 0.62
CA LEU A 335 -40.72 0.65 2.02
C LEU A 335 -42.22 0.85 2.28
N PRO A 336 -42.99 1.55 1.39
CA PRO A 336 -44.40 1.81 1.64
C PRO A 336 -45.29 0.56 1.68
N HIS A 337 -44.88 -0.54 1.05
CA HIS A 337 -45.61 -1.81 1.09
C HIS A 337 -45.02 -2.86 1.99
N SER A 338 -43.87 -2.58 2.60
CA SER A 338 -43.20 -3.48 3.50
C SER A 338 -43.86 -3.48 4.87
N ALA A 339 -44.12 -4.66 5.44
CA ALA A 339 -44.66 -4.79 6.80
C ALA A 339 -43.71 -4.09 7.79
N GLY A 340 -44.24 -3.33 8.73
CA GLY A 340 -43.46 -2.55 9.70
C GLY A 340 -43.13 -1.13 9.20
N PHE A 341 -42.49 -0.96 8.04
CA PHE A 341 -42.17 0.37 7.51
C PHE A 341 -43.40 1.19 7.08
N ARG A 342 -44.46 0.50 6.63
CA ARG A 342 -45.73 1.13 6.29
C ARG A 342 -46.36 1.93 7.45
N ALA A 343 -46.20 1.43 8.70
CA ALA A 343 -46.73 2.09 9.90
C ALA A 343 -45.98 3.39 10.22
N LEU A 344 -44.77 3.56 9.78
CA LEU A 344 -43.96 4.75 10.03
C LEU A 344 -44.30 5.95 9.12
N GLY A 345 -45.06 5.75 8.04
CA GLY A 345 -45.47 6.83 7.13
C GLY A 345 -44.30 7.59 6.50
N LEU A 346 -43.23 6.90 6.15
CA LEU A 346 -41.98 7.51 5.71
C LEU A 346 -42.11 8.15 4.32
N PRO A 347 -41.47 9.33 4.09
CA PRO A 347 -41.45 9.97 2.77
C PRO A 347 -40.45 9.30 1.80
N TYR A 348 -39.95 8.11 2.12
CA TYR A 348 -38.92 7.37 1.37
C TYR A 348 -39.47 6.08 0.79
N GLY A 349 -39.00 5.73 -0.42
CA GLY A 349 -39.42 4.53 -1.12
C GLY A 349 -38.47 3.36 -1.00
N SER A 350 -37.19 3.63 -0.71
CA SER A 350 -36.14 2.58 -0.62
C SER A 350 -35.10 2.90 0.44
N LEU A 351 -34.51 1.84 1.03
CA LEU A 351 -33.51 1.88 2.10
C LEU A 351 -32.41 0.84 1.84
N ILE A 352 -31.16 1.24 2.01
CA ILE A 352 -30.00 0.34 2.19
C ILE A 352 -29.44 0.53 3.59
N VAL A 353 -29.08 -0.60 4.22
CA VAL A 353 -28.36 -0.66 5.50
C VAL A 353 -27.06 -1.41 5.27
N MET A 354 -25.93 -0.77 5.57
CA MET A 354 -24.60 -1.31 5.36
C MET A 354 -23.82 -1.32 6.67
N PRO A 355 -23.63 -2.49 7.32
CA PRO A 355 -22.81 -2.58 8.52
C PRO A 355 -21.31 -2.47 8.20
N LEU A 356 -20.59 -1.67 8.97
CA LEU A 356 -19.14 -1.58 8.97
C LEU A 356 -18.60 -2.61 9.95
N ARG A 357 -18.23 -3.78 9.44
CA ARG A 357 -17.78 -4.89 10.30
C ARG A 357 -16.59 -5.63 9.70
N SER A 358 -15.70 -6.08 10.58
CA SER A 358 -14.72 -7.11 10.29
C SER A 358 -15.16 -8.47 10.84
N SER A 359 -14.30 -9.48 10.75
CA SER A 359 -14.57 -10.80 11.34
C SER A 359 -14.68 -10.76 12.89
N LYS A 360 -14.13 -9.73 13.55
CA LYS A 360 -14.00 -9.64 15.01
C LYS A 360 -14.74 -8.44 15.64
N HIS A 361 -14.88 -7.35 14.88
CA HIS A 361 -15.40 -6.09 15.42
C HIS A 361 -16.48 -5.50 14.53
N HIS A 362 -17.45 -4.86 15.15
CA HIS A 362 -18.45 -4.01 14.53
C HIS A 362 -18.13 -2.54 14.83
N TYR A 363 -17.94 -1.74 13.78
CA TYR A 363 -17.51 -0.35 13.88
C TYR A 363 -18.67 0.63 13.82
N GLY A 364 -19.75 0.26 13.11
CA GLY A 364 -20.92 1.10 12.95
C GLY A 364 -21.82 0.61 11.83
N THR A 365 -22.85 1.41 11.51
CA THR A 365 -23.82 1.09 10.44
C THR A 365 -24.14 2.35 9.64
N LEU A 366 -24.04 2.24 8.32
CA LEU A 366 -24.40 3.26 7.34
C LEU A 366 -25.81 3.00 6.82
N TYR A 367 -26.64 4.03 6.83
CA TYR A 367 -28.02 4.01 6.33
C TYR A 367 -28.18 5.01 5.20
N LEU A 368 -28.82 4.59 4.11
CA LEU A 368 -29.02 5.38 2.90
C LEU A 368 -30.48 5.23 2.42
N LEU A 369 -31.14 6.34 2.14
CA LEU A 369 -32.54 6.36 1.71
C LEU A 369 -32.71 7.13 0.41
N LYS A 370 -33.70 6.69 -0.39
CA LYS A 370 -34.21 7.41 -1.58
C LYS A 370 -35.72 7.57 -1.50
N ARG A 371 -36.22 8.69 -2.05
CA ARG A 371 -37.67 9.02 -2.03
C ARG A 371 -38.48 8.10 -2.92
N PHE A 372 -37.88 7.56 -4.00
CA PHE A 372 -38.58 6.70 -4.94
C PHE A 372 -38.36 5.22 -4.66
N ARG A 373 -39.35 4.40 -5.10
CA ARG A 373 -39.31 2.94 -5.02
C ARG A 373 -38.32 2.41 -6.05
N GLN A 374 -37.70 1.25 -5.78
CA GLN A 374 -36.66 0.66 -6.62
C GLN A 374 -35.49 1.64 -6.88
N GLY A 375 -35.17 2.49 -5.89
CA GLY A 375 -34.13 3.51 -5.99
C GLY A 375 -32.72 2.96 -5.97
N PHE A 376 -32.49 1.74 -5.48
CA PHE A 376 -31.19 1.09 -5.41
C PHE A 376 -31.16 -0.17 -6.29
N ASP A 377 -30.12 -0.30 -7.07
CA ASP A 377 -29.84 -1.47 -7.88
C ASP A 377 -28.74 -2.36 -7.25
N ARG A 378 -28.43 -3.47 -7.92
CA ARG A 378 -27.35 -4.37 -7.47
C ARG A 378 -25.98 -3.74 -7.55
N GLU A 379 -25.80 -2.79 -8.45
CA GLU A 379 -24.56 -2.09 -8.66
C GLU A 379 -24.29 -1.13 -7.49
N ASN A 380 -25.30 -0.37 -7.06
CA ASN A 380 -25.22 0.47 -5.85
C ASN A 380 -24.82 -0.35 -4.61
N LEU A 381 -25.43 -1.53 -4.44
CA LEU A 381 -25.12 -2.41 -3.31
C LEU A 381 -23.64 -2.88 -3.38
N SER A 382 -23.19 -3.31 -4.55
CA SER A 382 -21.80 -3.77 -4.72
C SER A 382 -20.77 -2.66 -4.45
N LEU A 383 -21.04 -1.43 -4.90
CA LEU A 383 -20.18 -0.27 -4.63
C LEU A 383 -20.11 0.06 -3.14
N LEU A 384 -21.25 0.05 -2.46
CA LEU A 384 -21.30 0.29 -1.01
C LEU A 384 -20.59 -0.81 -0.22
N GLN A 385 -20.69 -2.07 -0.63
CA GLN A 385 -19.92 -3.18 -0.04
C GLN A 385 -18.41 -2.95 -0.16
N ILE A 386 -17.96 -2.48 -1.32
CA ILE A 386 -16.55 -2.14 -1.51
C ILE A 386 -16.15 -0.98 -0.63
N PHE A 387 -16.93 0.11 -0.58
CA PHE A 387 -16.62 1.26 0.25
C PHE A 387 -16.57 0.92 1.74
N THR A 388 -17.56 0.20 2.25
CA THR A 388 -17.60 -0.22 3.66
C THR A 388 -16.46 -1.16 4.01
N SER A 389 -16.16 -2.14 3.14
CA SER A 389 -15.04 -3.06 3.34
C SER A 389 -13.69 -2.36 3.35
N GLN A 390 -13.46 -1.41 2.42
CA GLN A 390 -12.24 -0.61 2.38
C GLN A 390 -12.10 0.31 3.60
N THR A 391 -13.19 0.89 4.04
CA THR A 391 -13.21 1.72 5.25
C THR A 391 -12.84 0.92 6.48
N VAL A 392 -13.45 -0.25 6.68
CA VAL A 392 -13.13 -1.14 7.79
C VAL A 392 -11.65 -1.53 7.77
N LEU A 393 -11.13 -1.95 6.60
CA LEU A 393 -9.72 -2.29 6.45
C LEU A 393 -8.80 -1.10 6.77
N SER A 394 -9.20 0.11 6.37
CA SER A 394 -8.44 1.34 6.65
C SER A 394 -8.38 1.64 8.14
N ILE A 395 -9.50 1.52 8.84
CA ILE A 395 -9.58 1.75 10.29
C ILE A 395 -8.76 0.70 11.06
N GLU A 396 -8.86 -0.59 10.66
CA GLU A 396 -8.04 -1.65 11.25
C GLU A 396 -6.54 -1.37 11.07
N ASN A 397 -6.12 -0.94 9.89
CA ASN A 397 -4.73 -0.58 9.62
C ASN A 397 -4.26 0.62 10.44
N LEU A 398 -5.09 1.67 10.59
CA LEU A 398 -4.75 2.82 11.44
C LEU A 398 -4.56 2.40 12.90
N ARG A 399 -5.46 1.58 13.45
CA ARG A 399 -5.37 1.06 14.83
C ARG A 399 -4.14 0.18 15.02
N LEU A 400 -3.85 -0.70 14.07
CA LEU A 400 -2.66 -1.54 14.11
C LEU A 400 -1.38 -0.71 14.06
N LEU A 401 -1.34 0.33 13.21
CA LEU A 401 -0.20 1.24 13.14
C LEU A 401 -0.01 2.00 14.45
N GLU A 402 -1.08 2.56 15.02
CA GLU A 402 -1.04 3.29 16.29
C GLU A 402 -0.55 2.37 17.43
N HIS A 403 -1.09 1.16 17.52
CA HIS A 403 -0.65 0.17 18.50
C HIS A 403 0.81 -0.25 18.29
N SER A 404 1.25 -0.40 17.04
CA SER A 404 2.65 -0.71 16.71
C SER A 404 3.59 0.42 17.15
N LEU A 405 3.23 1.68 16.85
CA LEU A 405 4.03 2.85 17.25
C LEU A 405 4.09 3.00 18.78
N GLN A 406 3.00 2.72 19.47
CA GLN A 406 2.96 2.75 20.93
C GLN A 406 3.86 1.65 21.53
N ASN A 407 3.81 0.44 20.98
CA ASN A 407 4.68 -0.67 21.40
C ASN A 407 6.16 -0.36 21.14
N GLU A 408 6.47 0.29 20.03
CA GLU A 408 7.84 0.68 19.70
C GLU A 408 8.38 1.75 20.67
N ARG A 409 7.56 2.73 21.04
CA ARG A 409 7.92 3.72 22.07
C ARG A 409 8.19 3.06 23.42
N VAL A 410 7.32 2.15 23.86
CA VAL A 410 7.52 1.41 25.12
C VAL A 410 8.82 0.61 25.08
N LYS A 411 9.13 -0.06 23.96
CA LYS A 411 10.40 -0.79 23.80
C LYS A 411 11.60 0.14 23.86
N GLU A 412 11.51 1.32 23.27
CA GLU A 412 12.59 2.30 23.29
C GLU A 412 12.83 2.86 24.70
N GLU A 413 11.77 3.13 25.45
CA GLU A 413 11.85 3.53 26.87
C GLU A 413 12.49 2.43 27.74
N LEU A 414 12.09 1.17 27.53
CA LEU A 414 12.69 0.01 28.23
C LEU A 414 14.15 -0.16 27.89
N LYS A 415 14.55 0.05 26.65
CA LYS A 415 15.96 0.01 26.24
C LYS A 415 16.79 1.09 26.92
N ILE A 416 16.25 2.29 27.07
CA ILE A 416 16.91 3.37 27.81
C ILE A 416 17.05 2.97 29.29
N ALA A 417 16.00 2.40 29.90
CA ALA A 417 16.05 1.92 31.28
C ALA A 417 17.11 0.84 31.48
N SER A 418 17.24 -0.10 30.53
CA SER A 418 18.29 -1.13 30.51
C SER A 418 19.69 -0.54 30.49
N LEU A 419 19.95 0.44 29.61
CA LEU A 419 21.24 1.12 29.54
C LEU A 419 21.60 1.85 30.85
N VAL A 420 20.60 2.45 31.51
CA VAL A 420 20.79 3.07 32.82
C VAL A 420 21.13 2.02 33.87
N GLN A 421 20.41 0.90 33.89
CA GLN A 421 20.65 -0.20 34.82
C GLN A 421 22.01 -0.87 34.61
N GLU A 422 22.44 -1.10 33.38
CA GLU A 422 23.78 -1.58 33.06
C GLU A 422 24.90 -0.65 33.62
N GLY A 423 24.61 0.65 33.66
CA GLY A 423 25.51 1.64 34.29
C GLY A 423 25.61 1.50 35.80
N LEU A 424 24.63 0.85 36.44
CA LEU A 424 24.66 0.58 37.89
C LEU A 424 25.44 -0.69 38.24
N ILE A 425 25.63 -1.62 37.30
CA ILE A 425 26.37 -2.86 37.53
C ILE A 425 27.87 -2.54 37.57
N PRO A 426 28.64 -3.08 38.57
CA PRO A 426 30.08 -2.83 38.66
C PRO A 426 30.80 -3.36 37.41
N LYS A 427 31.50 -2.49 36.69
CA LYS A 427 32.27 -2.88 35.49
C LYS A 427 33.65 -3.43 35.81
N THR A 428 34.16 -3.12 36.97
CA THR A 428 35.50 -3.53 37.47
C THR A 428 35.31 -4.31 38.75
N LEU A 429 35.81 -5.54 38.76
CA LEU A 429 35.86 -6.36 39.96
C LEU A 429 37.05 -5.94 40.83
N PRO A 430 36.89 -5.92 42.15
CA PRO A 430 38.04 -5.80 43.03
C PRO A 430 38.93 -7.05 42.83
N ALA A 431 40.21 -6.81 42.59
CA ALA A 431 41.19 -7.86 42.42
C ALA A 431 42.26 -7.70 43.50
N ASP A 432 42.60 -8.79 44.18
CA ASP A 432 43.65 -8.85 45.15
C ASP A 432 44.37 -10.20 45.07
N SER A 433 45.51 -10.31 45.71
CA SER A 433 46.33 -11.54 45.74
C SER A 433 45.70 -12.67 46.56
N TRP A 434 44.75 -12.38 47.45
CA TRP A 434 44.15 -13.35 48.39
C TRP A 434 42.79 -13.89 47.98
N PHE A 435 42.17 -13.31 46.92
CA PHE A 435 40.92 -13.80 46.38
C PHE A 435 40.78 -13.56 44.86
N GLU A 436 39.95 -14.34 44.25
CA GLU A 436 39.49 -14.14 42.87
C GLU A 436 37.98 -14.15 42.85
N ILE A 437 37.37 -13.12 42.24
CA ILE A 437 35.91 -13.04 42.05
C ILE A 437 35.60 -13.10 40.57
N ARG A 438 34.58 -13.90 40.22
CA ARG A 438 33.99 -13.92 38.91
C ARG A 438 32.46 -13.87 39.04
N TRP A 439 31.86 -13.31 38.06
CA TRP A 439 30.40 -13.11 38.03
C TRP A 439 29.79 -13.46 36.70
N HIS A 440 28.49 -13.76 36.73
CA HIS A 440 27.58 -13.84 35.59
C HIS A 440 26.28 -13.18 35.98
N SER A 441 25.69 -12.39 35.08
CA SER A 441 24.36 -11.80 35.28
C SER A 441 23.68 -11.70 33.92
N LEU A 442 22.48 -12.28 33.84
CA LEU A 442 21.66 -12.36 32.65
C LEU A 442 20.23 -12.00 33.03
N PRO A 443 19.72 -10.83 32.67
CA PRO A 443 18.32 -10.48 32.91
C PRO A 443 17.40 -11.30 32.02
N ALA A 444 16.26 -11.72 32.55
CA ALA A 444 15.23 -12.46 31.80
C ALA A 444 14.41 -11.56 30.85
N ARG A 445 14.43 -10.26 31.07
CA ARG A 445 13.77 -9.22 30.26
C ARG A 445 14.73 -8.08 29.98
N GLU A 446 14.20 -6.99 29.41
CA GLU A 446 14.99 -5.80 29.09
C GLU A 446 15.66 -5.17 30.34
N VAL A 447 15.01 -5.27 31.50
CA VAL A 447 15.51 -4.83 32.80
C VAL A 447 15.22 -5.88 33.85
N GLY A 448 16.13 -6.07 34.82
CA GLY A 448 16.05 -7.10 35.85
C GLY A 448 15.86 -6.57 37.27
N GLY A 449 15.43 -7.47 38.19
CA GLY A 449 15.35 -7.26 39.63
C GLY A 449 16.64 -7.64 40.38
N ASP A 450 17.48 -8.45 39.73
CA ASP A 450 18.74 -8.88 40.30
C ASP A 450 19.78 -7.74 40.43
N PHE A 451 20.52 -7.75 41.51
CA PHE A 451 21.61 -6.83 41.69
C PHE A 451 22.75 -7.45 42.50
N TYR A 452 23.92 -6.95 42.26
CA TYR A 452 25.12 -7.19 43.10
C TYR A 452 26.03 -5.95 43.09
N ASP A 453 26.84 -5.84 44.13
CA ASP A 453 27.82 -4.76 44.21
C ASP A 453 29.00 -5.12 45.13
N PHE A 454 30.09 -4.41 44.92
CA PHE A 454 31.34 -4.58 45.66
C PHE A 454 31.86 -3.21 46.10
N LEU A 455 32.39 -3.13 47.31
CA LEU A 455 33.06 -1.93 47.78
C LEU A 455 34.30 -2.28 48.60
N GLN A 456 35.45 -1.79 48.17
CA GLN A 456 36.68 -1.90 48.92
C GLN A 456 36.61 -0.94 50.14
N LEU A 457 36.53 -1.48 51.34
CA LEU A 457 36.42 -0.70 52.57
C LEU A 457 37.81 -0.27 53.10
N SER A 458 38.81 -1.14 52.92
CA SER A 458 40.20 -0.91 53.27
C SER A 458 41.11 -1.81 52.46
N SER A 459 42.43 -1.73 52.68
CA SER A 459 43.41 -2.65 52.04
C SER A 459 43.22 -4.12 52.40
N SER A 460 42.41 -4.42 53.43
CA SER A 460 42.17 -5.81 53.89
C SER A 460 40.69 -6.18 53.96
N ARG A 461 39.75 -5.26 53.63
CA ARG A 461 38.30 -5.50 53.78
C ARG A 461 37.57 -5.15 52.52
N ILE A 462 36.65 -6.05 52.16
CA ILE A 462 35.73 -5.86 51.07
C ILE A 462 34.29 -6.12 51.53
N ALA A 463 33.37 -5.25 51.14
CA ALA A 463 31.93 -5.46 51.27
C ALA A 463 31.36 -5.99 49.96
N ILE A 464 30.49 -6.98 50.07
CA ILE A 464 29.80 -7.61 48.93
C ILE A 464 28.33 -7.68 49.25
N ILE A 465 27.47 -7.30 48.30
CA ILE A 465 26.04 -7.49 48.36
C ILE A 465 25.55 -8.17 47.09
N ILE A 466 24.63 -9.11 47.26
CA ILE A 466 23.85 -9.72 46.18
C ILE A 466 22.41 -9.79 46.62
N GLY A 467 21.46 -9.59 45.71
CA GLY A 467 20.07 -9.64 46.04
C GLY A 467 19.16 -9.63 44.82
N ASP A 468 17.89 -9.79 45.06
CA ASP A 468 16.84 -9.76 44.09
C ASP A 468 15.64 -8.95 44.63
N VAL A 469 14.95 -8.22 43.75
CA VAL A 469 13.80 -7.39 44.05
C VAL A 469 12.53 -8.11 43.57
N SER A 470 11.61 -8.34 44.49
CA SER A 470 10.32 -8.95 44.14
C SER A 470 9.60 -8.20 43.04
N GLY A 471 9.14 -8.91 42.00
CA GLY A 471 8.49 -8.35 40.81
C GLY A 471 9.46 -8.24 39.64
N LYS A 472 8.98 -7.75 38.50
CA LYS A 472 9.74 -7.73 37.24
C LYS A 472 9.61 -6.38 36.54
N GLY A 473 10.54 -6.07 35.64
CA GLY A 473 10.49 -4.90 34.80
C GLY A 473 10.95 -3.60 35.48
N THR A 474 10.46 -2.47 35.03
CA THR A 474 10.95 -1.14 35.43
C THR A 474 10.85 -0.86 36.92
N THR A 475 9.79 -1.32 37.59
CA THR A 475 9.60 -1.13 39.04
C THR A 475 10.72 -1.83 39.83
N ALA A 476 11.05 -3.07 39.49
CA ALA A 476 12.15 -3.80 40.11
C ALA A 476 13.49 -3.09 39.86
N ALA A 477 13.75 -2.65 38.63
CA ALA A 477 14.96 -1.90 38.30
C ALA A 477 15.12 -0.58 39.09
N PHE A 478 14.04 0.14 39.36
CA PHE A 478 14.05 1.32 40.22
C PHE A 478 14.43 0.96 41.66
N HIS A 479 13.92 -0.13 42.21
CA HIS A 479 14.28 -0.58 43.55
C HIS A 479 15.71 -1.10 43.62
N VAL A 480 16.24 -1.70 42.56
CA VAL A 480 17.68 -1.99 42.43
C VAL A 480 18.53 -0.72 42.60
N ALA A 481 18.16 0.35 41.86
CA ALA A 481 18.91 1.63 41.96
C ALA A 481 18.83 2.23 43.37
N GLN A 482 17.67 2.14 44.06
CA GLN A 482 17.50 2.58 45.44
C GLN A 482 18.38 1.76 46.36
N MET A 483 18.39 0.42 46.27
CA MET A 483 19.18 -0.45 47.10
C MET A 483 20.69 -0.19 46.93
N LYS A 484 21.15 0.03 45.70
CA LYS A 484 22.55 0.41 45.41
C LYS A 484 22.90 1.76 46.03
N GLY A 485 22.03 2.76 45.93
CA GLY A 485 22.18 4.04 46.58
C GLY A 485 22.32 3.91 48.10
N ILE A 486 21.49 3.08 48.72
CA ILE A 486 21.51 2.76 50.14
C ILE A 486 22.82 2.05 50.52
N PHE A 487 23.26 1.05 49.75
CA PHE A 487 24.49 0.32 49.95
C PHE A 487 25.67 1.26 49.98
N HIS A 488 25.89 2.07 48.95
CA HIS A 488 27.01 3.01 48.89
C HIS A 488 26.95 4.08 50.00
N SER A 489 25.74 4.60 50.27
CA SER A 489 25.58 5.64 51.30
C SER A 489 25.91 5.14 52.70
N LEU A 490 25.40 3.96 53.05
CA LEU A 490 25.67 3.38 54.39
C LEU A 490 27.13 2.97 54.55
N MET A 491 27.76 2.43 53.50
CA MET A 491 29.15 2.04 53.51
C MET A 491 30.12 3.24 53.61
N LEU A 492 29.81 4.37 52.95
CA LEU A 492 30.61 5.60 53.04
C LEU A 492 30.47 6.31 54.39
N LEU A 493 29.36 6.13 55.08
CA LEU A 493 29.14 6.69 56.44
C LEU A 493 29.83 5.88 57.52
N ASP A 494 30.15 4.59 57.25
CA ASP A 494 30.88 3.71 58.17
C ASP A 494 32.39 4.02 58.13
N ARG A 495 32.78 5.11 58.81
CA ARG A 495 34.20 5.48 58.94
C ARG A 495 34.86 4.72 60.08
N PRO A 496 36.02 4.07 59.83
CA PRO A 496 36.75 3.31 60.87
C PRO A 496 37.19 4.12 62.09
N GLU A 497 37.12 5.43 61.98
CA GLU A 497 37.56 6.35 63.05
C GLU A 497 36.66 6.38 64.30
N LYS A 498 35.50 5.72 64.27
CA LYS A 498 34.51 5.69 65.39
C LYS A 498 34.35 4.33 66.05
N GLY A 499 35.33 3.47 66.00
CA GLY A 499 35.51 2.44 67.05
C GLY A 499 34.90 1.06 66.80
N GLN A 500 33.87 0.86 66.00
CA GLN A 500 33.38 -0.49 65.61
C GLN A 500 32.97 -0.49 64.16
N PRO A 501 33.42 -1.46 63.35
CA PRO A 501 32.95 -1.58 61.96
C PRO A 501 31.48 -1.94 61.91
N LEU A 502 30.77 -1.44 60.88
CA LEU A 502 29.36 -1.74 60.65
C LEU A 502 29.16 -3.26 60.48
N GLN A 503 28.33 -3.82 61.32
CA GLN A 503 28.00 -5.25 61.25
C GLN A 503 26.97 -5.50 60.14
N PRO A 504 27.06 -6.63 59.41
CA PRO A 504 26.10 -6.97 58.34
C PRO A 504 24.60 -6.92 58.78
N SER A 505 24.24 -7.39 59.96
CA SER A 505 22.89 -7.32 60.45
C SER A 505 22.41 -5.87 60.66
N LYS A 506 23.30 -4.98 61.15
CA LYS A 506 23.00 -3.57 61.35
C LYS A 506 22.82 -2.85 60.00
N PHE A 507 23.68 -3.17 59.02
CA PHE A 507 23.46 -2.69 57.65
C PHE A 507 22.09 -3.06 57.12
N MET A 508 21.71 -4.35 57.23
CA MET A 508 20.36 -4.84 56.76
C MET A 508 19.21 -4.16 57.51
N ALA A 509 19.36 -3.92 58.81
CA ALA A 509 18.34 -3.21 59.59
C ALA A 509 18.17 -1.75 59.13
N MET A 510 19.27 -1.04 58.90
CA MET A 510 19.25 0.33 58.38
C MET A 510 18.72 0.39 56.94
N ALA A 511 19.11 -0.54 56.09
CA ALA A 511 18.60 -0.65 54.71
C ALA A 511 17.10 -0.94 54.72
N ASN A 512 16.60 -1.86 55.56
CA ASN A 512 15.20 -2.12 55.76
C ASN A 512 14.43 -0.88 56.18
N GLN A 513 14.95 -0.12 57.13
CA GLN A 513 14.34 1.13 57.60
C GLN A 513 14.19 2.14 56.47
N ALA A 514 15.25 2.34 55.68
CA ALA A 514 15.24 3.24 54.50
C ALA A 514 14.23 2.77 53.45
N LEU A 515 14.27 1.49 53.08
CA LEU A 515 13.38 0.88 52.07
C LEU A 515 11.93 0.86 52.53
N SER A 516 11.60 0.77 53.81
CA SER A 516 10.26 0.78 54.31
C SER A 516 9.45 2.05 53.93
N HIS A 517 10.13 3.14 53.66
CA HIS A 517 9.57 4.41 53.21
C HIS A 517 9.45 4.53 51.67
N CYS A 518 10.17 3.71 50.92
CA CYS A 518 10.34 3.82 49.45
C CYS A 518 9.60 2.68 48.70
N LEU A 519 9.53 1.47 49.28
CA LEU A 519 8.94 0.31 48.69
C LEU A 519 7.41 0.34 48.77
N GLU A 520 6.74 -0.12 47.73
CA GLU A 520 5.31 -0.41 47.75
C GLU A 520 5.00 -1.50 48.80
N ARG A 521 3.74 -1.58 49.27
CA ARG A 521 3.37 -2.55 50.33
C ARG A 521 3.54 -4.02 49.91
N SER A 522 3.43 -4.29 48.63
CA SER A 522 3.56 -5.64 48.06
C SER A 522 5.02 -5.99 47.66
N SER A 523 5.92 -5.00 47.68
CA SER A 523 7.28 -5.18 47.25
C SER A 523 8.21 -5.43 48.42
N PHE A 524 9.19 -6.32 48.23
CA PHE A 524 10.25 -6.64 49.18
C PHE A 524 11.56 -6.93 48.39
N ILE A 525 12.68 -6.91 49.07
CA ILE A 525 13.98 -7.20 48.48
C ILE A 525 14.62 -8.34 49.25
N THR A 526 15.05 -9.38 48.56
CA THR A 526 15.94 -10.38 49.15
C THR A 526 17.37 -9.98 48.96
N ALA A 527 18.19 -10.12 49.98
CA ALA A 527 19.61 -9.76 49.89
C ALA A 527 20.49 -10.57 50.85
N SER A 528 21.74 -10.80 50.45
CA SER A 528 22.81 -11.28 51.31
C SER A 528 23.94 -10.28 51.29
N PHE A 529 24.43 -9.89 52.45
CA PHE A 529 25.49 -8.88 52.60
C PHE A 529 26.64 -9.47 53.38
N TYR A 530 27.86 -9.29 52.86
CA TYR A 530 29.11 -9.84 53.39
C TYR A 530 30.13 -8.75 53.61
N ILE A 531 30.89 -8.89 54.69
CA ILE A 531 32.14 -8.16 54.92
C ILE A 531 33.24 -9.21 55.12
N ILE A 532 34.17 -9.28 54.18
CA ILE A 532 35.29 -10.20 54.19
C ILE A 532 36.54 -9.45 54.68
N ASP A 533 37.24 -9.99 55.69
CA ASP A 533 38.46 -9.43 56.22
C ASP A 533 39.63 -10.38 56.01
N TYR A 534 40.61 -9.95 55.23
CA TYR A 534 41.79 -10.73 54.95
C TYR A 534 42.70 -10.93 56.16
N LYS A 535 42.84 -9.89 57.01
CA LYS A 535 43.70 -9.94 58.20
C LYS A 535 43.21 -10.94 59.22
N GLU A 536 41.90 -10.97 59.42
CA GLU A 536 41.24 -11.90 60.32
C GLU A 536 41.00 -13.28 59.68
N ARG A 537 41.25 -13.41 58.36
CA ARG A 537 40.91 -14.61 57.54
C ARG A 537 39.49 -15.12 57.76
N GLY A 538 38.56 -14.18 57.86
CA GLY A 538 37.18 -14.50 58.11
C GLY A 538 36.23 -13.55 57.41
N PHE A 539 34.96 -13.90 57.39
CA PHE A 539 33.90 -13.02 56.93
C PHE A 539 32.69 -13.05 57.85
N ALA A 540 32.07 -11.90 57.96
CA ALA A 540 30.77 -11.73 58.61
C ALA A 540 29.72 -11.55 57.52
N PHE A 541 28.57 -12.12 57.71
CA PHE A 541 27.43 -11.91 56.78
C PHE A 541 26.09 -11.93 57.47
N ALA A 542 25.10 -11.36 56.80
CA ALA A 542 23.69 -11.43 57.16
C ALA A 542 22.85 -11.65 55.92
N ARG A 543 21.77 -12.46 56.05
CA ARG A 543 20.87 -12.82 54.97
C ARG A 543 19.47 -12.28 55.23
N ALA A 544 18.90 -11.54 54.30
CA ALA A 544 17.55 -11.04 54.28
C ALA A 544 16.67 -11.83 53.29
N GLY A 545 16.33 -13.08 53.61
CA GLY A 545 15.46 -13.91 52.77
C GLY A 545 15.99 -14.37 51.44
N HIS A 546 17.24 -14.07 51.11
CA HIS A 546 17.87 -14.43 49.81
C HIS A 546 18.30 -15.92 49.76
N CYS A 547 18.68 -16.45 48.60
CA CYS A 547 19.21 -17.79 48.45
C CYS A 547 20.34 -18.09 49.41
N HIS A 548 20.47 -19.36 49.85
CA HIS A 548 21.53 -19.77 50.73
C HIS A 548 22.84 -19.84 49.95
N THR A 549 23.90 -19.24 50.55
CA THR A 549 25.24 -19.29 49.91
C THR A 549 25.79 -20.69 49.98
N LEU A 550 26.22 -21.20 48.85
CA LEU A 550 26.88 -22.48 48.71
C LEU A 550 28.39 -22.32 48.96
N TYR A 551 28.97 -23.19 49.76
CA TYR A 551 30.37 -23.12 50.19
C TYR A 551 31.03 -24.47 50.07
N TYR A 552 32.28 -24.46 49.59
CA TYR A 552 33.23 -25.60 49.65
C TYR A 552 34.34 -25.24 50.60
N ASN A 553 34.56 -26.09 51.62
CA ASN A 553 35.67 -25.98 52.56
C ASN A 553 36.81 -26.87 52.15
N ALA A 554 38.00 -26.33 51.87
CA ALA A 554 39.15 -27.06 51.33
C ALA A 554 39.85 -27.90 52.38
N ILE A 555 39.64 -27.70 53.70
CA ILE A 555 40.22 -28.52 54.76
C ILE A 555 39.37 -29.78 55.01
N THR A 556 38.04 -29.60 55.11
CA THR A 556 37.14 -30.73 55.38
C THR A 556 36.70 -31.44 54.12
N GLU A 557 36.98 -30.87 52.95
CA GLU A 557 36.53 -31.33 51.61
C GLU A 557 35.02 -31.43 51.51
N GLU A 558 34.25 -30.64 52.32
CA GLU A 558 32.80 -30.66 52.37
C GLU A 558 32.21 -29.48 51.59
N THR A 559 31.08 -29.79 50.90
CA THR A 559 30.28 -28.78 50.25
C THR A 559 28.94 -28.66 50.93
N PHE A 560 28.58 -27.48 51.41
CA PHE A 560 27.37 -27.23 52.18
C PHE A 560 26.80 -25.84 51.93
N TYR A 561 25.54 -25.65 52.35
CA TYR A 561 24.86 -24.35 52.35
C TYR A 561 24.93 -23.72 53.76
N PHE A 562 25.23 -22.42 53.83
CA PHE A 562 25.12 -21.66 55.06
C PHE A 562 23.64 -21.48 55.41
N GLN A 563 23.15 -22.25 56.35
CA GLN A 563 21.76 -22.15 56.82
C GLN A 563 21.62 -20.99 57.83
N THR A 564 20.95 -19.90 57.40
CA THR A 564 20.76 -18.71 58.19
C THR A 564 19.30 -18.25 58.13
N GLU A 565 18.79 -17.82 59.28
CA GLU A 565 17.49 -17.19 59.36
C GLU A 565 17.59 -15.75 58.82
N GLY A 566 16.48 -15.24 58.29
CA GLY A 566 16.37 -13.84 57.83
C GLY A 566 15.13 -13.65 56.95
N LEU A 567 14.49 -12.52 57.07
CA LEU A 567 13.33 -12.12 56.27
C LEU A 567 13.73 -11.03 55.27
N GLY A 568 13.13 -11.02 54.08
CA GLY A 568 13.36 -10.00 53.07
C GLY A 568 13.13 -8.58 53.60
N LEU A 569 13.89 -7.65 53.05
CA LEU A 569 13.80 -6.22 53.37
C LEU A 569 12.44 -5.69 52.86
N GLY A 570 11.76 -4.89 53.68
CA GLY A 570 10.45 -4.34 53.35
C GLY A 570 9.24 -5.20 53.80
N ILE A 571 9.46 -6.47 54.20
CA ILE A 571 8.39 -7.36 54.73
C ILE A 571 7.96 -6.87 56.09
N ILE A 572 8.92 -6.65 57.04
CA ILE A 572 8.65 -6.07 58.34
C ILE A 572 9.17 -4.63 58.30
N ARG A 573 8.25 -3.68 58.45
CA ARG A 573 8.55 -2.25 58.23
C ARG A 573 8.78 -1.45 59.54
N ASP A 574 8.88 -2.12 60.66
CA ASP A 574 9.12 -1.51 61.96
C ASP A 574 10.41 -1.98 62.59
N ALA A 575 10.78 -1.44 63.74
CA ALA A 575 12.00 -1.73 64.48
C ALA A 575 12.14 -3.21 64.92
N SER A 576 11.09 -4.02 64.83
CA SER A 576 11.18 -5.45 65.16
C SER A 576 11.99 -6.25 64.12
N TYR A 577 12.22 -5.69 62.90
CA TYR A 577 13.06 -6.31 61.92
C TYR A 577 14.50 -6.59 62.40
N GLU A 578 15.07 -5.68 63.16
CA GLU A 578 16.42 -5.85 63.71
C GLU A 578 16.59 -7.12 64.54
N LYS A 579 15.52 -7.56 65.20
CA LYS A 579 15.55 -8.81 66.00
C LYS A 579 15.49 -10.08 65.15
N ARG A 580 15.11 -9.94 63.86
CA ARG A 580 14.95 -11.05 62.92
C ARG A 580 16.18 -11.28 62.01
N ILE A 581 17.12 -10.37 62.05
CA ILE A 581 18.33 -10.47 61.26
C ILE A 581 19.53 -10.76 62.18
N LYS A 582 20.37 -11.72 61.82
CA LYS A 582 21.47 -12.17 62.66
C LYS A 582 22.79 -12.09 61.89
N ASN A 583 23.92 -11.76 62.55
CA ASN A 583 25.22 -11.93 62.00
C ASN A 583 25.67 -13.38 62.11
N MET A 584 26.25 -13.87 61.04
CA MET A 584 27.04 -15.11 60.99
C MET A 584 28.51 -14.77 60.78
N TYR A 585 29.40 -15.55 61.40
CA TYR A 585 30.81 -15.42 61.23
C TYR A 585 31.42 -16.73 60.79
N TYR A 586 32.36 -16.70 59.90
CA TYR A 586 33.01 -17.91 59.39
C TYR A 586 34.46 -17.59 59.00
N ASP A 587 35.40 -18.48 59.39
CA ASP A 587 36.82 -18.38 59.05
C ASP A 587 37.05 -19.15 57.75
N TYR A 588 37.65 -18.47 56.76
CA TYR A 588 37.95 -19.11 55.47
C TYR A 588 39.39 -19.57 55.40
N ASN A 589 39.64 -20.57 54.57
CA ASN A 589 40.97 -21.11 54.30
C ASN A 589 41.33 -20.88 52.81
N PRO A 590 42.62 -20.80 52.47
CA PRO A 590 43.03 -20.83 51.08
C PRO A 590 42.55 -22.11 50.38
N GLY A 591 41.97 -21.98 49.20
CA GLY A 591 41.35 -23.07 48.47
C GLY A 591 39.83 -23.19 48.65
N ASP A 592 39.27 -22.48 49.65
CA ASP A 592 37.82 -22.44 49.86
C ASP A 592 37.15 -21.71 48.68
N VAL A 593 35.91 -22.13 48.37
CA VAL A 593 35.11 -21.54 47.33
C VAL A 593 33.72 -21.15 47.86
N MET A 594 33.32 -19.92 47.59
CA MET A 594 32.00 -19.38 47.91
C MET A 594 31.25 -19.09 46.64
N VAL A 595 30.02 -19.63 46.53
CA VAL A 595 29.10 -19.40 45.41
C VAL A 595 27.83 -18.76 45.95
N MET A 596 27.60 -17.52 45.49
CA MET A 596 26.37 -16.75 45.76
C MET A 596 25.57 -16.67 44.47
N TYR A 597 24.28 -16.77 44.55
CA TYR A 597 23.41 -16.81 43.37
C TYR A 597 22.00 -16.33 43.72
N THR A 598 21.26 -15.92 42.70
CA THR A 598 19.81 -15.60 42.79
C THR A 598 18.97 -16.83 42.41
N ASP A 599 17.70 -16.82 42.76
CA ASP A 599 16.79 -17.95 42.56
C ASP A 599 16.63 -18.35 41.08
N GLY A 600 16.78 -17.42 40.15
CA GLY A 600 16.76 -17.72 38.71
C GLY A 600 17.84 -18.75 38.24
N ILE A 601 18.87 -19.03 39.07
CA ILE A 601 19.80 -20.15 38.80
C ILE A 601 19.17 -21.48 39.17
N VAL A 602 18.62 -21.62 40.37
CA VAL A 602 18.13 -22.90 40.89
C VAL A 602 16.68 -23.19 40.47
N GLU A 603 15.91 -22.17 40.17
CA GLU A 603 14.56 -22.26 39.65
C GLU A 603 14.50 -22.33 38.12
N ALA A 604 15.64 -22.30 37.44
CA ALA A 604 15.68 -22.50 35.99
C ALA A 604 15.07 -23.83 35.61
N ARG A 605 14.22 -23.85 34.57
CA ARG A 605 13.40 -25.01 34.19
C ARG A 605 13.88 -25.63 32.88
N ASN A 606 13.68 -26.95 32.81
CA ASN A 606 13.85 -27.71 31.56
C ASN A 606 12.52 -27.84 30.81
N ALA A 607 12.53 -28.52 29.68
CA ALA A 607 11.33 -28.76 28.86
C ALA A 607 10.24 -29.59 29.55
N GLU A 608 10.61 -30.35 30.55
CA GLU A 608 9.76 -31.18 31.39
C GLU A 608 9.23 -30.44 32.63
N ASP A 609 9.49 -29.13 32.73
CA ASP A 609 9.11 -28.23 33.84
C ASP A 609 9.75 -28.59 35.21
N GLU A 610 10.88 -29.28 35.17
CA GLU A 610 11.67 -29.60 36.38
C GLU A 610 12.63 -28.46 36.66
N GLU A 611 12.88 -28.14 37.95
CA GLU A 611 13.82 -27.13 38.38
C GLU A 611 15.25 -27.67 38.43
N TYR A 612 16.23 -26.82 38.13
CA TYR A 612 17.67 -27.14 38.24
C TYR A 612 18.07 -27.58 39.64
N GLY A 613 17.63 -26.86 40.65
CA GLY A 613 17.66 -27.19 42.05
C GLY A 613 19.03 -27.05 42.75
N GLU A 614 18.96 -26.78 44.05
CA GLU A 614 20.15 -26.61 44.92
C GLU A 614 21.03 -27.85 45.01
N VAL A 615 20.45 -29.06 44.94
CA VAL A 615 21.17 -30.33 45.02
C VAL A 615 22.14 -30.49 43.85
N ARG A 616 21.68 -30.17 42.64
CA ARG A 616 22.49 -30.24 41.41
C ARG A 616 23.65 -29.24 41.44
N LEU A 617 23.39 -27.99 41.86
CA LEU A 617 24.39 -26.97 41.99
C LEU A 617 25.46 -27.39 43.03
N ARG A 618 25.07 -27.92 44.18
CA ARG A 618 25.99 -28.45 45.21
C ARG A 618 26.85 -29.58 44.70
N GLN A 619 26.28 -30.57 43.98
CA GLN A 619 27.01 -31.66 43.38
C GLN A 619 28.00 -31.16 42.34
N LEU A 620 27.64 -30.16 41.56
CA LEU A 620 28.56 -29.54 40.57
C LEU A 620 29.74 -28.89 41.26
N LEU A 621 29.53 -28.07 42.29
CA LEU A 621 30.61 -27.47 43.06
C LEU A 621 31.53 -28.50 43.69
N ALA A 622 30.94 -29.56 44.32
CA ALA A 622 31.72 -30.63 44.92
C ALA A 622 32.66 -31.33 43.98
N ARG A 623 32.30 -31.51 42.73
CA ARG A 623 33.15 -32.17 41.70
C ARG A 623 34.06 -31.20 40.92
N SER A 624 33.85 -29.89 41.02
CA SER A 624 34.52 -28.89 40.18
C SER A 624 35.25 -27.80 40.99
N HIS A 625 35.34 -27.91 42.34
CA HIS A 625 35.96 -26.94 43.24
C HIS A 625 37.43 -26.65 42.95
N TYR A 626 38.16 -27.59 42.31
CA TYR A 626 39.55 -27.47 41.95
C TYR A 626 39.79 -26.50 40.78
N LEU A 627 38.78 -26.20 39.99
CA LEU A 627 38.87 -25.26 38.88
C LEU A 627 39.14 -23.81 39.36
N GLU A 628 39.78 -23.01 38.52
CA GLU A 628 39.88 -21.57 38.79
C GLU A 628 38.47 -20.91 38.74
N ALA A 629 38.33 -19.74 39.37
CA ALA A 629 37.02 -19.12 39.52
C ALA A 629 36.31 -18.86 38.20
N GLU A 630 37.02 -18.52 37.12
CA GLU A 630 36.46 -18.32 35.79
C GLU A 630 35.98 -19.65 35.18
N GLU A 631 36.78 -20.68 35.29
CA GLU A 631 36.41 -22.02 34.74
C GLU A 631 35.22 -22.63 35.49
N LEU A 632 35.19 -22.44 36.83
CA LEU A 632 34.07 -22.90 37.66
C LEU A 632 32.78 -22.15 37.35
N LYS A 633 32.85 -20.82 37.21
CA LYS A 633 31.71 -20.03 36.74
C LYS A 633 31.19 -20.56 35.41
N GLN A 634 32.06 -20.78 34.43
CA GLN A 634 31.69 -21.28 33.11
C GLN A 634 31.12 -22.71 33.16
N ALA A 635 31.64 -23.57 34.04
CA ALA A 635 31.09 -24.91 34.24
C ALA A 635 29.66 -24.88 34.79
N ILE A 636 29.39 -23.96 35.75
CA ILE A 636 28.02 -23.80 36.29
C ILE A 636 27.07 -23.29 35.20
N ILE A 637 27.45 -22.27 34.43
CA ILE A 637 26.60 -21.73 33.37
C ILE A 637 26.38 -22.74 32.25
N THR A 638 27.42 -23.47 31.85
CA THR A 638 27.26 -24.50 30.80
C THR A 638 26.34 -25.66 31.25
N ASP A 639 26.44 -26.10 32.53
CA ASP A 639 25.55 -27.14 33.06
C ASP A 639 24.08 -26.63 33.13
N LEU A 640 23.87 -25.37 33.49
CA LEU A 640 22.58 -24.71 33.51
C LEU A 640 21.96 -24.62 32.10
N GLU A 641 22.72 -24.14 31.12
CA GLU A 641 22.30 -24.05 29.71
C GLU A 641 21.97 -25.43 29.11
N GLN A 642 22.79 -26.44 29.43
CA GLN A 642 22.51 -27.82 29.01
C GLN A 642 21.24 -28.40 29.65
N PHE A 643 20.97 -28.07 30.91
CA PHE A 643 19.75 -28.44 31.60
C PHE A 643 18.50 -27.80 31.00
N SER A 644 18.57 -26.48 30.75
CA SER A 644 17.45 -25.71 30.19
C SER A 644 17.27 -25.95 28.69
N ARG A 645 18.20 -26.64 27.99
CA ARG A 645 18.17 -26.92 26.53
C ARG A 645 17.90 -25.71 25.66
N GLY A 646 18.42 -24.54 26.06
CA GLY A 646 18.26 -23.29 25.32
C GLY A 646 16.89 -22.63 25.46
N LEU A 647 16.10 -23.00 26.45
CA LEU A 647 14.91 -22.24 26.82
C LEU A 647 15.34 -20.87 27.38
N PRO A 648 14.59 -19.81 27.07
CA PRO A 648 14.89 -18.50 27.65
C PRO A 648 14.76 -18.53 29.17
N PRO A 649 15.58 -17.76 29.91
CA PRO A 649 15.52 -17.71 31.35
C PRO A 649 14.13 -17.26 31.82
N PHE A 650 13.60 -17.98 32.81
CA PHE A 650 12.29 -17.66 33.41
C PHE A 650 12.42 -16.44 34.35
N ASP A 651 13.54 -16.34 35.07
CA ASP A 651 13.88 -15.23 35.93
C ASP A 651 15.31 -14.76 35.73
N ASP A 652 15.66 -13.60 36.30
CA ASP A 652 16.98 -13.03 36.23
C ASP A 652 18.03 -13.98 36.85
N GLN A 653 19.14 -14.19 36.20
CA GLN A 653 20.17 -15.14 36.63
C GLN A 653 21.43 -14.40 37.04
N THR A 654 21.74 -14.37 38.31
CA THR A 654 22.98 -13.79 38.83
C THR A 654 23.77 -14.81 39.62
N LEU A 655 25.07 -14.92 39.33
CA LEU A 655 26.00 -15.84 39.95
C LEU A 655 27.32 -15.09 40.29
N LEU A 656 27.77 -15.25 41.53
CA LEU A 656 29.09 -14.78 41.99
C LEU A 656 29.88 -15.98 42.50
N VAL A 657 31.08 -16.16 42.00
CA VAL A 657 32.05 -17.19 42.44
C VAL A 657 33.25 -16.51 43.02
N ILE A 658 33.55 -16.81 44.27
CA ILE A 658 34.73 -16.31 45.00
C ILE A 658 35.58 -17.48 45.37
N LYS A 659 36.88 -17.44 44.98
CA LYS A 659 37.89 -18.42 45.34
C LYS A 659 38.93 -17.76 46.21
N PHE A 660 39.16 -18.27 47.42
CA PHE A 660 40.16 -17.76 48.35
C PHE A 660 41.54 -18.34 48.03
N LYS A 661 42.52 -17.49 47.91
CA LYS A 661 43.90 -17.87 47.51
C LYS A 661 44.88 -17.65 48.64
N ASN A 662 46.01 -18.38 48.62
CA ASN A 662 47.14 -18.06 49.45
C ASN A 662 47.72 -16.70 48.99
N ALA A 663 47.72 -15.71 49.86
CA ALA A 663 48.42 -14.49 49.54
C ALA A 663 49.92 -14.80 49.44
N GLN A 664 50.49 -14.57 48.27
CA GLN A 664 51.93 -14.45 48.18
C GLN A 664 52.33 -13.18 48.95
N PRO A 665 53.29 -13.26 49.86
CA PRO A 665 53.80 -12.03 50.52
C PRO A 665 54.25 -11.08 49.41
N MET A 666 53.73 -9.86 49.43
CA MET A 666 54.29 -8.83 48.56
C MET A 666 55.74 -8.70 48.90
N ALA A 667 56.64 -8.95 47.96
CA ALA A 667 58.09 -8.81 48.08
C ALA A 667 58.44 -7.34 48.22
#